data_cc4ca3b76a7ae84aa4c30478db02b103
#
_entry.id   cc4ca3b76a7ae84aa4c30478db02b103
#
_cell.length_a   1.000
_cell.length_b   1.000
_cell.length_c   1.000
_cell.angle_alpha   90.00
_cell.angle_beta   90.00
_cell.angle_gamma   90.00
#
_symmetry.space_group_name_H-M   'P 1'
#
loop_
_entity.id
_entity.type
_entity.pdbx_description
1 polymer ?
#
loop_
_entity_poly.entity_id
_entity_poly.type
_entity_poly.pdbx_seq_one_letter_code
_entity_poly.pdbx_strand_id
1 'polypeptide(L)'
;MNRDVADMQQLAEGKVKILTCVKESSGRYQVELDNGHVLTVYAEEELVKKNSVPVIGVDADGYWVYELDGKTENLMTVDGQPAPALSSAGKGTFTPQFRVGEKNFWEVSYNGSQWMQIGTRQVWDVEKEPAAAFSPFAGCSADEDAGTLTISLRCGEKKINTQVQGKGTTDAWNKFVAGSADNVLLDFSYAGYKHGEVEAPDGFALGYETINVKEYMDAHPDLTAREAFLKLLKEKKLVRIDDESKSYSNANARVVFYFPAGEYVLHNEEDNTLTQGVENPAYDGKGNNTSSSIIIYGGNFVIKGDGPDKTFIKMDTPNLPTDTEVMYSSPVMINIKHNAWLGAEYEVTGNAGKGTFKVKVAGASNFKVGEWVCLCLHDNSPELVKQELLPYAWESTMTNISTEGVQVEDYHQIVNISGDEITFKEPIMHEVDAQWNWKLRKYSYYENVGVEDLTFVGHAVDDFQHHRSWIDDGAYKPIAFMRVVNSWMRRVNFENVSEAASIISSANFSAYKINITGNRGHAAIRSQGSSRVFIGAVRDCTDGPLADEYPTFQSNTGQYHACGVSKPSMGAVIWKVTWGDDACFESHATQPRATLIDNCTGGFVQSRQGGDANQVPNHLNDLTIWNMFSTNTKLNGNGTLPANGEFDWWRTGWKYWKILPPVIVGFHGDPVKFVQEQVKLDESNGMPVEPQSLYEAQLERRLGSVPVWLKALK
;
A
#
# COMPACT_ATOMS: atom_id res chain seq x y z
N MET A 1 -17.44 4.63 16.40
CA MET A 1 -16.94 4.35 17.76
C MET A 1 -15.43 4.14 17.79
N ASN A 2 -14.86 3.02 17.31
CA ASN A 2 -13.41 2.76 17.46
C ASN A 2 -12.53 3.88 16.89
N ARG A 3 -12.88 4.40 15.72
CA ARG A 3 -12.20 5.55 15.11
C ARG A 3 -12.31 6.81 15.98
N ASP A 4 -13.51 7.15 16.46
CA ASP A 4 -13.70 8.35 17.29
C ASP A 4 -12.95 8.26 18.63
N VAL A 5 -12.82 7.03 19.17
CA VAL A 5 -12.03 6.77 20.39
C VAL A 5 -10.54 6.99 20.13
N ALA A 6 -10.03 6.52 18.98
CA ALA A 6 -8.63 6.73 18.59
C ALA A 6 -8.34 8.22 18.34
N ASP A 7 -9.20 8.91 17.59
CA ASP A 7 -9.07 10.34 17.31
C ASP A 7 -9.14 11.17 18.61
N MET A 8 -10.02 10.80 19.54
CA MET A 8 -10.10 11.43 20.86
C MET A 8 -8.79 11.33 21.64
N GLN A 9 -8.19 10.14 21.64
CA GLN A 9 -6.89 9.91 22.29
C GLN A 9 -5.79 10.76 21.66
N GLN A 10 -5.70 10.74 20.33
CA GLN A 10 -4.68 11.49 19.57
C GLN A 10 -4.82 13.01 19.78
N LEU A 11 -6.04 13.53 19.79
CA LEU A 11 -6.32 14.93 20.12
C LEU A 11 -5.89 15.28 21.55
N ALA A 12 -6.23 14.43 22.51
CA ALA A 12 -5.88 14.64 23.92
C ALA A 12 -4.37 14.59 24.18
N GLU A 13 -3.64 13.82 23.37
CA GLU A 13 -2.16 13.74 23.37
C GLU A 13 -1.51 14.87 22.55
N GLY A 14 -2.27 15.65 21.80
CA GLY A 14 -1.74 16.68 20.90
C GLY A 14 -1.01 16.13 19.67
N LYS A 15 -1.24 14.86 19.33
CA LYS A 15 -0.66 14.18 18.16
C LYS A 15 -1.38 14.51 16.86
N VAL A 16 -2.63 14.94 16.96
CA VAL A 16 -3.50 15.35 15.87
C VAL A 16 -3.99 16.76 16.14
N LYS A 17 -4.09 17.55 15.08
CA LYS A 17 -4.46 18.96 15.15
C LYS A 17 -5.80 19.22 14.46
N ILE A 18 -6.52 20.24 14.89
CA ILE A 18 -7.75 20.65 14.24
C ILE A 18 -7.43 21.70 13.16
N LEU A 19 -7.88 21.41 11.94
CA LEU A 19 -7.73 22.31 10.80
C LEU A 19 -8.91 23.27 10.68
N THR A 20 -10.13 22.74 10.78
CA THR A 20 -11.35 23.54 10.69
C THR A 20 -12.37 23.04 11.69
N CYS A 21 -13.23 23.97 12.14
CA CYS A 21 -14.37 23.66 12.98
C CYS A 21 -15.58 24.44 12.46
N VAL A 22 -16.56 23.74 11.91
CA VAL A 22 -17.76 24.36 11.30
C VAL A 22 -19.00 23.96 12.09
N LYS A 23 -19.74 24.93 12.57
CA LYS A 23 -21.04 24.70 13.23
C LYS A 23 -22.14 24.62 12.18
N GLU A 24 -22.87 23.51 12.14
CA GLU A 24 -24.01 23.31 11.28
C GLU A 24 -25.28 23.99 11.84
N SER A 25 -26.26 24.19 10.97
CA SER A 25 -27.58 24.73 11.38
C SER A 25 -28.33 23.83 12.38
N SER A 26 -27.99 22.55 12.43
CA SER A 26 -28.50 21.57 13.40
C SER A 26 -27.90 21.72 14.80
N GLY A 27 -26.87 22.58 14.98
CA GLY A 27 -26.13 22.69 16.22
C GLY A 27 -24.95 21.72 16.37
N ARG A 28 -24.78 20.78 15.44
CA ARG A 28 -23.60 19.90 15.34
C ARG A 28 -22.37 20.68 14.94
N TYR A 29 -21.21 20.15 15.29
CA TYR A 29 -19.93 20.66 14.77
C TYR A 29 -19.26 19.59 13.92
N GLN A 30 -18.79 19.99 12.75
CA GLN A 30 -17.87 19.20 11.93
C GLN A 30 -16.46 19.71 12.19
N VAL A 31 -15.61 18.84 12.73
CA VAL A 31 -14.24 19.15 13.10
C VAL A 31 -13.30 18.34 12.22
N GLU A 32 -12.63 19.02 11.31
CA GLU A 32 -11.67 18.39 10.40
C GLU A 32 -10.30 18.31 11.08
N LEU A 33 -9.70 17.11 11.08
CA LEU A 33 -8.40 16.83 11.64
C LEU A 33 -7.31 16.81 10.57
N ASP A 34 -6.08 17.06 10.97
CA ASP A 34 -4.93 17.02 10.05
C ASP A 34 -4.58 15.62 9.54
N ASN A 35 -5.04 14.55 10.21
CA ASN A 35 -4.97 13.17 9.72
C ASN A 35 -6.04 12.83 8.65
N GLY A 36 -6.80 13.81 8.19
CA GLY A 36 -7.86 13.67 7.19
C GLY A 36 -9.19 13.15 7.72
N HIS A 37 -9.33 12.94 9.02
CA HIS A 37 -10.59 12.53 9.62
C HIS A 37 -11.51 13.74 9.89
N VAL A 38 -12.79 13.50 9.83
CA VAL A 38 -13.81 14.48 10.23
C VAL A 38 -14.60 13.92 11.39
N LEU A 39 -14.51 14.59 12.54
CA LEU A 39 -15.30 14.28 13.72
C LEU A 39 -16.65 15.00 13.65
N THR A 40 -17.70 14.30 14.03
CA THR A 40 -19.00 14.92 14.29
C THR A 40 -19.19 15.05 15.80
N VAL A 41 -19.22 16.27 16.31
CA VAL A 41 -19.62 16.55 17.68
C VAL A 41 -21.12 16.89 17.66
N TYR A 42 -21.90 15.97 18.17
CA TYR A 42 -23.37 16.06 18.12
C TYR A 42 -23.90 17.12 19.06
N ALA A 43 -25.05 17.72 18.72
CA ALA A 43 -25.76 18.60 19.61
C ALA A 43 -26.23 17.84 20.87
N GLU A 44 -26.30 18.51 22.01
CA GLU A 44 -26.65 17.89 23.30
C GLU A 44 -27.99 17.16 23.26
N GLU A 45 -28.97 17.69 22.54
CA GLU A 45 -30.29 17.09 22.32
C GLU A 45 -30.30 15.80 21.52
N GLU A 46 -29.25 15.53 20.72
CA GLU A 46 -29.08 14.30 19.95
C GLU A 46 -28.40 13.20 20.75
N LEU A 47 -27.77 13.53 21.88
CA LEU A 47 -27.05 12.60 22.73
C LEU A 47 -28.02 11.69 23.49
N VAL A 48 -28.41 10.60 22.87
CA VAL A 48 -29.34 9.63 23.47
C VAL A 48 -28.62 8.88 24.61
N LYS A 49 -29.13 9.02 25.84
CA LYS A 49 -28.75 8.16 26.96
C LYS A 49 -29.41 6.81 26.81
N LYS A 50 -28.70 5.83 26.21
CA LYS A 50 -29.12 4.43 26.18
C LYS A 50 -28.07 3.60 26.89
N ASN A 51 -28.52 2.73 27.80
CA ASN A 51 -27.67 1.85 28.59
C ASN A 51 -27.17 0.64 27.80
N SER A 52 -27.30 0.64 26.47
CA SER A 52 -26.91 -0.51 25.60
C SER A 52 -25.58 -0.34 24.88
N VAL A 53 -25.03 0.88 24.85
CA VAL A 53 -23.77 1.20 24.16
C VAL A 53 -22.81 1.81 25.17
N PRO A 54 -21.57 1.32 25.31
CA PRO A 54 -20.59 1.91 26.20
C PRO A 54 -20.20 3.31 25.70
N VAL A 55 -20.27 4.28 26.59
CA VAL A 55 -19.79 5.64 26.35
C VAL A 55 -18.37 5.75 26.88
N ILE A 56 -17.42 5.99 25.99
CA ILE A 56 -16.00 5.97 26.31
C ILE A 56 -15.50 7.37 26.64
N GLY A 57 -14.60 7.48 27.59
CA GLY A 57 -13.95 8.73 27.98
C GLY A 57 -12.61 8.50 28.67
N VAL A 58 -12.04 9.58 29.18
CA VAL A 58 -10.76 9.59 29.88
C VAL A 58 -10.96 10.33 31.21
N ASP A 59 -10.49 9.76 32.32
CA ASP A 59 -10.53 10.42 33.62
C ASP A 59 -9.48 11.54 33.77
N ALA A 60 -9.51 12.24 34.89
CA ALA A 60 -8.58 13.33 35.16
C ALA A 60 -7.11 12.87 35.18
N ASP A 61 -6.85 11.63 35.59
CA ASP A 61 -5.52 11.04 35.71
C ASP A 61 -5.01 10.45 34.39
N GLY A 62 -5.85 10.41 33.34
CA GLY A 62 -5.48 9.96 31.99
C GLY A 62 -5.70 8.47 31.72
N TYR A 63 -6.56 7.80 32.49
CA TYR A 63 -6.95 6.42 32.27
C TYR A 63 -8.27 6.32 31.50
N TRP A 64 -8.43 5.24 30.74
CA TRP A 64 -9.69 4.95 30.06
C TRP A 64 -10.83 4.64 31.03
N VAL A 65 -11.96 5.28 30.83
CA VAL A 65 -13.21 4.99 31.54
C VAL A 65 -14.34 4.75 30.55
N TYR A 66 -15.32 3.98 30.96
CA TYR A 66 -16.55 3.79 30.20
C TYR A 66 -17.78 3.86 31.11
N GLU A 67 -18.87 4.36 30.57
CA GLU A 67 -20.19 4.31 31.21
C GLU A 67 -21.05 3.31 30.46
N LEU A 68 -21.53 2.29 31.17
CA LEU A 68 -22.45 1.27 30.67
C LEU A 68 -23.38 0.86 31.81
N ASP A 69 -24.67 0.63 31.51
CA ASP A 69 -25.69 0.27 32.49
C ASP A 69 -25.80 1.28 33.67
N GLY A 70 -25.51 2.57 33.40
CA GLY A 70 -25.55 3.64 34.40
C GLY A 70 -24.41 3.62 35.41
N LYS A 71 -23.33 2.88 35.14
CA LYS A 71 -22.11 2.81 35.94
C LYS A 71 -20.94 3.28 35.13
N THR A 72 -20.11 4.12 35.75
CA THR A 72 -18.80 4.49 35.20
C THR A 72 -17.72 3.64 35.84
N GLU A 73 -16.91 2.96 35.05
CA GLU A 73 -15.84 2.07 35.48
C GLU A 73 -14.59 2.30 34.63
N ASN A 74 -13.41 1.99 35.16
CA ASN A 74 -12.18 1.99 34.40
C ASN A 74 -12.14 0.80 33.43
N LEU A 75 -11.61 1.01 32.23
CA LEU A 75 -11.18 -0.10 31.38
C LEU A 75 -9.92 -0.69 31.99
N MET A 76 -9.89 -2.01 32.13
CA MET A 76 -8.81 -2.72 32.77
C MET A 76 -7.93 -3.44 31.74
N THR A 77 -6.63 -3.45 31.94
CA THR A 77 -5.68 -4.30 31.21
C THR A 77 -5.88 -5.77 31.56
N VAL A 78 -5.25 -6.68 30.82
CA VAL A 78 -5.26 -8.12 31.08
C VAL A 78 -4.73 -8.45 32.49
N ASP A 79 -3.82 -7.61 33.01
CA ASP A 79 -3.24 -7.76 34.36
C ASP A 79 -4.11 -7.14 35.47
N GLY A 80 -5.32 -6.67 35.13
CA GLY A 80 -6.25 -6.11 36.10
C GLY A 80 -5.88 -4.72 36.63
N GLN A 81 -5.07 -3.96 35.89
CA GLN A 81 -4.75 -2.56 36.17
C GLN A 81 -5.58 -1.62 35.28
N PRO A 82 -5.87 -0.39 35.71
CA PRO A 82 -6.50 0.62 34.84
C PRO A 82 -5.66 0.81 33.57
N ALA A 83 -6.31 0.84 32.40
CA ALA A 83 -5.66 0.99 31.10
C ALA A 83 -5.29 2.45 30.86
N PRO A 84 -4.02 2.82 30.65
CA PRO A 84 -3.62 4.19 30.37
C PRO A 84 -4.14 4.64 28.99
N ALA A 85 -4.84 5.77 28.96
CA ALA A 85 -5.28 6.45 27.73
C ALA A 85 -4.24 7.47 27.26
N LEU A 86 -3.61 8.16 28.19
CA LEU A 86 -2.66 9.25 27.92
C LEU A 86 -1.28 8.92 28.51
N SER A 87 -0.25 9.42 27.87
CA SER A 87 1.14 9.23 28.30
C SER A 87 1.43 9.81 29.71
N SER A 88 0.61 10.73 30.17
CA SER A 88 0.64 11.25 31.55
C SER A 88 0.25 10.21 32.61
N ALA A 89 -0.51 9.18 32.27
CA ALA A 89 -0.96 8.14 33.21
C ALA A 89 0.06 6.99 33.37
N GLY A 90 1.01 6.84 32.45
CA GLY A 90 2.02 5.79 32.52
C GLY A 90 2.69 5.46 31.19
N LYS A 91 3.62 4.52 31.22
CA LYS A 91 4.24 4.01 29.98
C LYS A 91 3.33 3.01 29.29
N GLY A 92 3.23 3.13 27.95
CA GLY A 92 2.45 2.21 27.13
C GLY A 92 0.96 2.56 27.13
N THR A 93 0.60 3.64 26.45
CA THR A 93 -0.81 3.97 26.18
C THR A 93 -1.43 2.92 25.26
N PHE A 94 -2.71 2.59 25.51
CA PHE A 94 -3.47 1.63 24.71
C PHE A 94 -4.61 2.37 23.99
N THR A 95 -4.91 1.96 22.77
CA THR A 95 -6.11 2.38 22.05
C THR A 95 -7.11 1.23 22.06
N PRO A 96 -8.20 1.30 22.84
CA PRO A 96 -9.14 0.20 22.95
C PRO A 96 -9.97 0.04 21.68
N GLN A 97 -10.19 -1.21 21.29
CA GLN A 97 -11.13 -1.61 20.25
C GLN A 97 -12.35 -2.29 20.89
N PHE A 98 -13.53 -2.03 20.35
CA PHE A 98 -14.78 -2.54 20.90
C PHE A 98 -15.52 -3.35 19.84
N ARG A 99 -16.15 -4.44 20.28
CA ARG A 99 -17.06 -5.24 19.47
C ARG A 99 -18.16 -5.84 20.34
N VAL A 100 -19.20 -6.35 19.71
CA VAL A 100 -20.14 -7.26 20.37
C VAL A 100 -19.65 -8.69 20.11
N GLY A 101 -19.33 -9.43 21.17
CA GLY A 101 -18.84 -10.79 21.08
C GLY A 101 -19.94 -11.81 20.78
N GLU A 102 -19.59 -13.09 20.58
CA GLU A 102 -20.50 -14.18 20.22
C GLU A 102 -21.65 -14.42 21.24
N LYS A 103 -21.42 -14.05 22.50
CA LYS A 103 -22.42 -14.16 23.58
C LYS A 103 -23.27 -12.91 23.74
N ASN A 104 -23.20 -11.98 22.78
CA ASN A 104 -23.89 -10.69 22.80
C ASN A 104 -23.53 -9.79 23.99
N PHE A 105 -22.28 -9.82 24.45
CA PHE A 105 -21.75 -8.83 25.39
C PHE A 105 -20.77 -7.92 24.68
N TRP A 106 -20.63 -6.68 25.18
CA TRP A 106 -19.55 -5.83 24.75
C TRP A 106 -18.20 -6.42 25.17
N GLU A 107 -17.27 -6.41 24.26
CA GLU A 107 -15.88 -6.83 24.49
C GLU A 107 -14.93 -5.71 24.11
N VAL A 108 -13.85 -5.57 24.86
CA VAL A 108 -12.75 -4.65 24.59
C VAL A 108 -11.47 -5.43 24.36
N SER A 109 -10.66 -4.96 23.43
CA SER A 109 -9.30 -5.46 23.18
C SER A 109 -8.32 -4.30 23.01
N TYR A 110 -7.07 -4.51 23.40
CA TYR A 110 -5.97 -3.55 23.20
C TYR A 110 -4.96 -4.02 22.14
N ASN A 111 -5.12 -5.26 21.66
CA ASN A 111 -4.22 -5.87 20.67
C ASN A 111 -4.97 -6.56 19.52
N GLY A 112 -6.30 -6.41 19.46
CA GLY A 112 -7.15 -7.02 18.42
C GLY A 112 -7.34 -8.55 18.55
N SER A 113 -6.56 -9.24 19.39
CA SER A 113 -6.61 -10.70 19.51
C SER A 113 -7.18 -11.20 20.84
N GLN A 114 -6.90 -10.55 21.93
CA GLN A 114 -7.42 -10.88 23.26
C GLN A 114 -8.59 -9.96 23.60
N TRP A 115 -9.78 -10.54 23.74
CA TRP A 115 -11.01 -9.83 24.00
C TRP A 115 -11.53 -10.07 25.40
N MET A 116 -11.83 -9.02 26.13
CA MET A 116 -12.33 -9.05 27.48
C MET A 116 -13.75 -8.48 27.52
N GLN A 117 -14.66 -9.21 28.17
CA GLN A 117 -16.03 -8.74 28.35
C GLN A 117 -16.07 -7.51 29.24
N ILE A 118 -16.88 -6.51 28.86
CA ILE A 118 -17.22 -5.35 29.69
C ILE A 118 -18.74 -5.30 29.90
N GLY A 119 -19.16 -4.86 31.08
CA GLY A 119 -20.55 -4.83 31.47
C GLY A 119 -21.13 -6.22 31.80
N THR A 120 -22.37 -6.25 32.22
CA THR A 120 -23.06 -7.47 32.70
C THR A 120 -24.32 -7.81 31.90
N ARG A 121 -24.72 -6.96 30.95
CA ARG A 121 -25.95 -7.09 30.17
C ARG A 121 -25.67 -7.49 28.74
N GLN A 122 -26.46 -8.44 28.22
CA GLN A 122 -26.44 -8.78 26.80
C GLN A 122 -26.99 -7.65 25.93
N VAL A 123 -26.39 -7.48 24.79
CA VAL A 123 -26.68 -6.42 23.82
C VAL A 123 -27.44 -6.99 22.63
N TRP A 124 -28.56 -6.37 22.28
CA TRP A 124 -29.39 -6.75 21.15
C TRP A 124 -29.62 -5.54 20.23
N ASP A 125 -29.60 -5.76 18.93
CA ASP A 125 -29.91 -4.74 17.91
C ASP A 125 -28.99 -3.48 17.89
N VAL A 126 -27.69 -3.63 18.10
CA VAL A 126 -26.70 -2.52 18.05
C VAL A 126 -26.75 -1.77 16.71
N GLU A 127 -26.99 -2.48 15.62
CA GLU A 127 -27.08 -1.89 14.27
C GLU A 127 -28.22 -0.84 14.11
N LYS A 128 -29.18 -0.85 14.99
CA LYS A 128 -30.30 0.10 14.99
C LYS A 128 -30.03 1.37 15.81
N GLU A 129 -28.91 1.42 16.51
CA GLU A 129 -28.58 2.58 17.33
C GLU A 129 -28.07 3.74 16.43
N PRO A 130 -28.49 5.00 16.73
CA PRO A 130 -28.02 6.14 15.97
C PRO A 130 -26.52 6.37 16.19
N ALA A 131 -25.82 6.92 15.20
CA ALA A 131 -24.38 7.22 15.28
C ALA A 131 -24.01 8.08 16.50
N ALA A 132 -24.87 8.98 16.92
CA ALA A 132 -24.71 9.81 18.13
C ALA A 132 -24.57 8.97 19.42
N ALA A 133 -25.16 7.76 19.49
CA ALA A 133 -25.01 6.88 20.63
C ALA A 133 -23.61 6.37 20.87
N PHE A 134 -22.80 6.28 19.80
CA PHE A 134 -21.43 5.75 19.82
C PHE A 134 -20.36 6.85 19.94
N SER A 135 -20.74 8.12 19.88
CA SER A 135 -19.80 9.23 19.96
C SER A 135 -19.31 9.45 21.38
N PRO A 136 -18.01 9.57 21.63
CA PRO A 136 -17.47 9.95 22.92
C PRO A 136 -17.58 11.46 23.21
N PHE A 137 -17.99 12.28 22.24
CA PHE A 137 -17.99 13.75 22.33
C PHE A 137 -19.35 14.27 22.81
N ALA A 138 -19.33 15.17 23.82
CA ALA A 138 -20.53 15.73 24.44
C ALA A 138 -20.86 17.14 23.97
N GLY A 139 -19.88 17.87 23.48
CA GLY A 139 -20.05 19.24 23.06
C GLY A 139 -18.75 19.92 22.72
N CYS A 140 -18.87 21.07 22.07
CA CYS A 140 -17.71 21.84 21.62
C CYS A 140 -17.98 23.34 21.92
N SER A 141 -16.96 24.05 22.42
CA SER A 141 -16.97 25.50 22.56
C SER A 141 -15.74 26.11 21.92
N ALA A 142 -15.95 27.10 21.05
CA ALA A 142 -14.88 27.83 20.40
C ALA A 142 -14.66 29.18 21.05
N ASP A 143 -13.41 29.58 21.24
CA ASP A 143 -13.00 30.95 21.52
C ASP A 143 -12.36 31.50 20.24
N GLU A 144 -13.12 32.28 19.48
CA GLU A 144 -12.70 32.81 18.18
C GLU A 144 -11.55 33.81 18.33
N ASP A 145 -11.49 34.58 19.44
CA ASP A 145 -10.44 35.56 19.68
C ASP A 145 -9.08 34.89 20.00
N ALA A 146 -9.15 33.77 20.74
CA ALA A 146 -7.95 32.99 21.08
C ALA A 146 -7.62 31.92 20.02
N GLY A 147 -8.50 31.66 19.04
CA GLY A 147 -8.36 30.57 18.05
C GLY A 147 -8.37 29.18 18.70
N THR A 148 -8.99 29.03 19.88
CA THR A 148 -8.99 27.78 20.64
C THR A 148 -10.33 27.08 20.61
N LEU A 149 -10.30 25.75 20.67
CA LEU A 149 -11.44 24.87 20.75
C LEU A 149 -11.35 23.99 21.99
N THR A 150 -12.45 23.95 22.75
CA THR A 150 -12.61 23.02 23.87
C THR A 150 -13.65 21.97 23.53
N ILE A 151 -13.26 20.70 23.49
CA ILE A 151 -14.16 19.57 23.27
C ILE A 151 -14.40 18.86 24.61
N SER A 152 -15.66 18.71 24.99
CA SER A 152 -16.06 17.96 26.17
C SER A 152 -16.38 16.53 25.84
N LEU A 153 -16.01 15.59 26.72
CA LEU A 153 -16.30 14.17 26.58
C LEU A 153 -17.58 13.79 27.31
N ARG A 154 -18.29 12.78 26.83
CA ARG A 154 -19.55 12.29 27.43
C ARG A 154 -19.33 11.51 28.71
N CYS A 155 -18.13 10.92 28.86
CA CYS A 155 -17.71 10.15 30.01
C CYS A 155 -16.31 10.61 30.46
N GLY A 156 -16.04 10.53 31.75
CA GLY A 156 -14.78 10.99 32.33
C GLY A 156 -14.73 12.50 32.55
N GLU A 157 -13.62 12.98 33.06
CA GLU A 157 -13.44 14.38 33.48
C GLU A 157 -12.54 15.18 32.52
N LYS A 158 -11.85 14.49 31.61
CA LYS A 158 -10.91 15.12 30.70
C LYS A 158 -11.64 15.97 29.65
N LYS A 159 -11.14 17.19 29.46
CA LYS A 159 -11.50 18.06 28.34
C LYS A 159 -10.33 18.19 27.41
N ILE A 160 -10.60 18.26 26.12
CA ILE A 160 -9.58 18.45 25.09
C ILE A 160 -9.55 19.93 24.73
N ASN A 161 -8.45 20.59 25.05
CA ASN A 161 -8.20 21.99 24.68
C ASN A 161 -7.17 21.99 23.55
N THR A 162 -7.52 22.57 22.41
CA THR A 162 -6.65 22.58 21.23
C THR A 162 -6.86 23.87 20.43
N GLN A 163 -5.96 24.11 19.47
CA GLN A 163 -6.05 25.26 18.57
C GLN A 163 -6.57 24.83 17.20
N VAL A 164 -7.27 25.72 16.52
CA VAL A 164 -7.65 25.57 15.11
C VAL A 164 -6.51 26.15 14.27
N GLN A 165 -5.79 25.30 13.53
CA GLN A 165 -4.56 25.73 12.87
C GLN A 165 -4.75 26.23 11.44
N GLY A 166 -5.82 25.87 10.75
CA GLY A 166 -6.00 26.15 9.33
C GLY A 166 -5.21 25.18 8.42
N LYS A 167 -5.22 25.45 7.13
CA LYS A 167 -4.49 24.70 6.10
C LYS A 167 -3.33 25.55 5.55
N GLY A 168 -2.30 24.88 5.04
CA GLY A 168 -1.16 25.53 4.41
C GLY A 168 -1.43 26.01 2.98
N THR A 169 -0.41 26.55 2.34
CA THR A 169 -0.47 27.02 0.95
C THR A 169 -0.34 25.87 -0.07
N THR A 170 -0.70 26.13 -1.32
CA THR A 170 -0.66 25.16 -2.44
C THR A 170 -0.08 25.79 -3.71
N ASP A 171 1.05 26.48 -3.61
CA ASP A 171 1.70 27.09 -4.76
C ASP A 171 2.10 26.07 -5.83
N ALA A 172 2.60 24.91 -5.40
CA ALA A 172 2.93 23.81 -6.31
C ALA A 172 1.71 23.37 -7.15
N TRP A 173 0.54 23.23 -6.53
CA TRP A 173 -0.71 22.91 -7.25
C TRP A 173 -1.11 24.02 -8.22
N ASN A 174 -1.04 25.28 -7.79
CA ASN A 174 -1.39 26.41 -8.64
C ASN A 174 -0.50 26.49 -9.88
N LYS A 175 0.80 26.24 -9.74
CA LYS A 175 1.76 26.17 -10.85
C LYS A 175 1.47 25.03 -11.81
N PHE A 176 1.13 23.85 -11.30
CA PHE A 176 0.69 22.71 -12.12
C PHE A 176 -0.56 23.05 -12.93
N VAL A 177 -1.59 23.61 -12.31
CA VAL A 177 -2.84 23.99 -12.97
C VAL A 177 -2.61 25.04 -14.05
N ALA A 178 -1.73 26.01 -13.78
CA ALA A 178 -1.40 27.07 -14.72
C ALA A 178 -0.49 26.61 -15.89
N GLY A 179 0.12 25.43 -15.80
CA GLY A 179 1.14 24.97 -16.74
C GLY A 179 2.38 25.84 -16.72
N SER A 180 2.76 26.35 -15.52
CA SER A 180 3.90 27.22 -15.33
C SER A 180 5.20 26.54 -15.72
N ALA A 181 6.16 27.30 -16.26
CA ALA A 181 7.47 26.78 -16.66
C ALA A 181 8.30 26.25 -15.47
N ASP A 182 8.01 26.74 -14.27
CA ASP A 182 8.62 26.33 -13.00
C ASP A 182 7.79 25.29 -12.24
N ASN A 183 6.80 24.67 -12.90
CA ASN A 183 6.05 23.53 -12.33
C ASN A 183 6.99 22.35 -12.09
N VAL A 184 6.89 21.76 -10.90
CA VAL A 184 7.70 20.60 -10.47
C VAL A 184 6.89 19.30 -10.35
N LEU A 185 5.56 19.39 -10.49
CA LEU A 185 4.68 18.22 -10.36
C LEU A 185 4.50 17.50 -11.70
N LEU A 186 4.51 16.17 -11.66
CA LEU A 186 4.08 15.33 -12.77
C LEU A 186 2.58 15.09 -12.73
N ASP A 187 2.01 14.62 -13.84
CA ASP A 187 0.61 14.17 -13.91
C ASP A 187 0.51 12.68 -13.60
N PHE A 188 0.06 12.35 -12.40
CA PHE A 188 -0.15 10.98 -11.93
C PHE A 188 -1.57 10.45 -12.21
N SER A 189 -2.46 11.25 -12.79
CA SER A 189 -3.88 10.89 -12.96
C SER A 189 -4.12 9.66 -13.85
N TYR A 190 -3.09 9.18 -14.54
CA TYR A 190 -3.19 7.99 -15.40
C TYR A 190 -2.86 6.69 -14.68
N ALA A 191 -2.62 6.70 -13.37
CA ALA A 191 -2.36 5.47 -12.62
C ALA A 191 -3.62 4.64 -12.38
N GLY A 192 -3.43 3.32 -12.24
CA GLY A 192 -4.48 2.36 -11.93
C GLY A 192 -5.23 1.78 -13.13
N TYR A 193 -6.06 0.81 -12.83
CA TYR A 193 -6.89 0.08 -13.80
C TYR A 193 -7.61 1.06 -14.75
N LYS A 194 -7.42 0.83 -16.05
CA LYS A 194 -7.94 1.73 -17.09
C LYS A 194 -7.74 3.22 -16.78
N HIS A 195 -6.52 3.56 -16.37
CA HIS A 195 -6.11 4.94 -16.09
C HIS A 195 -6.89 5.60 -14.93
N GLY A 196 -7.36 4.81 -13.95
CA GLY A 196 -8.16 5.32 -12.84
C GLY A 196 -9.57 5.81 -13.20
N GLU A 197 -9.96 5.75 -14.47
CA GLU A 197 -11.21 6.30 -14.99
C GLU A 197 -12.44 5.56 -14.48
N VAL A 198 -12.32 4.25 -14.29
CA VAL A 198 -13.41 3.37 -13.88
C VAL A 198 -12.97 2.39 -12.82
N GLU A 199 -13.91 1.91 -12.02
CA GLU A 199 -13.67 0.83 -11.08
C GLU A 199 -13.32 -0.48 -11.80
N ALA A 200 -12.41 -1.28 -11.22
CA ALA A 200 -12.22 -2.65 -11.66
C ALA A 200 -13.55 -3.43 -11.53
N PRO A 201 -13.95 -4.19 -12.57
CA PRO A 201 -15.25 -4.85 -12.55
C PRO A 201 -15.31 -5.97 -11.52
N ASP A 202 -16.50 -6.25 -10.99
CA ASP A 202 -16.73 -7.48 -10.23
C ASP A 202 -16.63 -8.69 -11.14
N GLY A 203 -15.93 -9.75 -10.69
CA GLY A 203 -15.71 -10.96 -11.48
C GLY A 203 -17.01 -11.56 -12.03
N PHE A 204 -18.06 -11.62 -11.21
CA PHE A 204 -19.35 -12.14 -11.65
C PHE A 204 -20.07 -11.23 -12.67
N ALA A 205 -19.78 -9.93 -12.66
CA ALA A 205 -20.37 -8.97 -13.61
C ALA A 205 -19.73 -9.02 -15.01
N LEU A 206 -18.59 -9.70 -15.18
CA LEU A 206 -17.87 -9.81 -16.45
C LEU A 206 -18.57 -10.71 -17.48
N GLY A 207 -19.55 -11.50 -17.09
CA GLY A 207 -20.18 -12.48 -17.95
C GLY A 207 -19.23 -13.61 -18.39
N TYR A 208 -18.23 -13.89 -17.58
CA TYR A 208 -17.32 -15.04 -17.76
C TYR A 208 -17.96 -16.32 -17.23
N GLU A 209 -17.46 -17.47 -17.70
CA GLU A 209 -17.81 -18.75 -17.11
C GLU A 209 -17.36 -18.79 -15.64
N THR A 210 -18.26 -19.13 -14.73
CA THR A 210 -17.92 -19.30 -13.31
C THR A 210 -17.72 -20.77 -13.00
N ILE A 211 -16.54 -21.12 -12.49
CA ILE A 211 -16.20 -22.45 -12.04
C ILE A 211 -16.13 -22.43 -10.51
N ASN A 212 -17.01 -23.18 -9.87
CA ASN A 212 -17.02 -23.32 -8.42
C ASN A 212 -15.97 -24.38 -8.02
N VAL A 213 -14.87 -23.92 -7.41
CA VAL A 213 -13.77 -24.82 -7.01
C VAL A 213 -14.18 -25.80 -5.94
N LYS A 214 -15.04 -25.38 -5.00
CA LYS A 214 -15.56 -26.26 -3.95
C LYS A 214 -16.42 -27.41 -4.50
N GLU A 215 -17.31 -27.10 -5.43
CA GLU A 215 -18.13 -28.14 -6.10
C GLU A 215 -17.25 -29.13 -6.87
N TYR A 216 -16.20 -28.64 -7.52
CA TYR A 216 -15.24 -29.51 -8.20
C TYR A 216 -14.50 -30.42 -7.20
N MET A 217 -14.06 -29.89 -6.06
CA MET A 217 -13.44 -30.68 -4.98
C MET A 217 -14.42 -31.72 -4.41
N ASP A 218 -15.67 -31.33 -4.17
CA ASP A 218 -16.69 -32.25 -3.63
C ASP A 218 -16.99 -33.42 -4.59
N ALA A 219 -16.89 -33.17 -5.90
CA ALA A 219 -17.02 -34.22 -6.93
C ALA A 219 -15.74 -35.08 -7.09
N HIS A 220 -14.61 -34.64 -6.56
CA HIS A 220 -13.30 -35.30 -6.64
C HIS A 220 -12.62 -35.33 -5.25
N PRO A 221 -13.17 -36.07 -4.29
CA PRO A 221 -12.74 -36.04 -2.89
C PRO A 221 -11.33 -36.62 -2.64
N ASP A 222 -10.70 -37.17 -3.66
CA ASP A 222 -9.32 -37.65 -3.68
C ASP A 222 -8.29 -36.49 -3.95
N LEU A 223 -8.79 -35.33 -4.33
CA LEU A 223 -7.93 -34.20 -4.65
C LEU A 223 -7.82 -33.21 -3.50
N THR A 224 -6.61 -32.70 -3.26
CA THR A 224 -6.40 -31.49 -2.45
C THR A 224 -6.95 -30.25 -3.17
N ALA A 225 -7.13 -29.16 -2.44
CA ALA A 225 -7.56 -27.89 -3.04
C ALA A 225 -6.57 -27.41 -4.12
N ARG A 226 -5.27 -27.58 -3.89
CA ARG A 226 -4.22 -27.27 -4.86
C ARG A 226 -4.36 -28.10 -6.13
N GLU A 227 -4.50 -29.42 -6.01
CA GLU A 227 -4.64 -30.32 -7.15
C GLU A 227 -5.90 -30.04 -7.97
N ALA A 228 -7.01 -29.80 -7.28
CA ALA A 228 -8.27 -29.41 -7.92
C ALA A 228 -8.09 -28.10 -8.72
N PHE A 229 -7.51 -27.09 -8.10
CA PHE A 229 -7.25 -25.80 -8.78
C PHE A 229 -6.32 -25.95 -9.97
N LEU A 230 -5.22 -26.71 -9.85
CA LEU A 230 -4.29 -26.98 -10.95
C LEU A 230 -4.97 -27.73 -12.12
N LYS A 231 -5.85 -28.70 -11.85
CA LYS A 231 -6.63 -29.38 -12.89
C LYS A 231 -7.57 -28.42 -13.62
N LEU A 232 -8.28 -27.56 -12.90
CA LEU A 232 -9.14 -26.54 -13.48
C LEU A 232 -8.35 -25.52 -14.33
N LEU A 233 -7.19 -25.08 -13.85
CA LEU A 233 -6.28 -24.22 -14.62
C LEU A 233 -5.80 -24.91 -15.91
N LYS A 234 -5.49 -26.22 -15.84
CA LYS A 234 -5.10 -27.02 -17.01
C LYS A 234 -6.22 -27.13 -18.03
N GLU A 235 -7.44 -27.42 -17.60
CA GLU A 235 -8.62 -27.48 -18.48
C GLU A 235 -8.84 -26.17 -19.24
N LYS A 236 -8.58 -25.02 -18.60
CA LYS A 236 -8.65 -23.68 -19.22
C LYS A 236 -7.38 -23.28 -19.98
N LYS A 237 -6.38 -24.17 -20.06
CA LYS A 237 -5.08 -23.93 -20.71
C LYS A 237 -4.30 -22.75 -20.10
N LEU A 238 -4.38 -22.60 -18.79
CA LEU A 238 -3.74 -21.52 -18.01
C LEU A 238 -2.47 -21.98 -17.30
N VAL A 239 -2.23 -23.26 -17.20
CA VAL A 239 -1.07 -23.84 -16.54
C VAL A 239 -0.50 -24.97 -17.38
N ARG A 240 0.84 -25.14 -17.30
CA ARG A 240 1.56 -26.23 -17.95
C ARG A 240 1.99 -27.23 -16.90
N ILE A 241 1.50 -28.48 -16.98
CA ILE A 241 1.75 -29.50 -15.95
C ILE A 241 2.70 -30.60 -16.42
N ASP A 242 2.52 -31.15 -17.61
CA ASP A 242 3.06 -32.47 -17.96
C ASP A 242 3.66 -32.62 -19.38
N ASP A 243 3.77 -31.57 -20.15
CA ASP A 243 4.43 -31.64 -21.47
C ASP A 243 5.24 -30.36 -21.74
N GLU A 244 6.53 -30.47 -21.53
CA GLU A 244 7.44 -29.34 -21.74
C GLU A 244 7.47 -28.81 -23.17
N SER A 245 7.05 -29.61 -24.15
CA SER A 245 7.02 -29.20 -25.55
C SER A 245 5.81 -28.32 -25.89
N LYS A 246 4.77 -28.29 -25.06
CA LYS A 246 3.55 -27.51 -25.30
C LYS A 246 3.45 -26.33 -24.34
N SER A 247 3.40 -25.13 -24.89
CA SER A 247 3.12 -23.93 -24.14
C SER A 247 1.62 -23.79 -23.93
N TYR A 248 1.17 -24.01 -22.71
CA TYR A 248 -0.21 -23.71 -22.33
C TYR A 248 -0.27 -22.25 -21.90
N SER A 249 -0.94 -21.42 -22.70
CA SER A 249 -1.28 -20.05 -22.34
C SER A 249 -2.60 -19.67 -22.97
N ASN A 250 -3.41 -18.92 -22.25
CA ASN A 250 -4.72 -18.49 -22.72
C ASN A 250 -4.95 -17.02 -22.38
N ALA A 251 -4.66 -16.12 -23.32
CA ALA A 251 -4.86 -14.69 -23.16
C ALA A 251 -6.34 -14.28 -23.03
N ASN A 252 -7.28 -15.18 -23.37
CA ASN A 252 -8.72 -14.90 -23.34
C ASN A 252 -9.49 -16.06 -22.69
N ALA A 253 -9.15 -16.40 -21.46
CA ALA A 253 -9.74 -17.52 -20.74
C ALA A 253 -11.22 -17.32 -20.43
N ARG A 254 -11.64 -16.11 -20.13
CA ARG A 254 -13.00 -15.69 -19.79
C ARG A 254 -13.62 -16.58 -18.71
N VAL A 255 -12.89 -16.74 -17.59
CA VAL A 255 -13.29 -17.62 -16.47
C VAL A 255 -13.14 -16.91 -15.13
N VAL A 256 -14.06 -17.19 -14.23
CA VAL A 256 -13.97 -16.88 -12.79
C VAL A 256 -13.74 -18.19 -12.05
N PHE A 257 -12.59 -18.34 -11.40
CA PHE A 257 -12.35 -19.40 -10.43
C PHE A 257 -12.91 -18.93 -9.10
N TYR A 258 -14.07 -19.45 -8.78
CA TYR A 258 -14.80 -19.07 -7.59
C TYR A 258 -14.53 -20.03 -6.44
N PHE A 259 -14.00 -19.48 -5.37
CA PHE A 259 -13.75 -20.13 -4.09
C PHE A 259 -14.85 -19.69 -3.09
N PRO A 260 -15.92 -20.44 -2.90
CA PRO A 260 -16.94 -20.12 -1.89
C PRO A 260 -16.35 -19.97 -0.48
N ALA A 261 -17.16 -19.49 0.46
CA ALA A 261 -16.77 -19.42 1.86
C ALA A 261 -16.16 -20.72 2.35
N GLY A 262 -14.96 -20.66 2.93
CA GLY A 262 -14.20 -21.81 3.38
C GLY A 262 -12.70 -21.59 3.37
N GLU A 263 -11.96 -22.63 3.77
CA GLU A 263 -10.50 -22.65 3.78
C GLU A 263 -9.97 -23.57 2.67
N TYR A 264 -8.96 -23.07 1.94
CA TYR A 264 -8.36 -23.78 0.80
C TYR A 264 -6.85 -23.74 0.93
N VAL A 265 -6.25 -24.89 1.27
CA VAL A 265 -4.80 -25.03 1.37
C VAL A 265 -4.23 -25.21 -0.04
N LEU A 266 -3.55 -24.20 -0.53
CA LEU A 266 -2.88 -24.23 -1.84
C LEU A 266 -1.37 -24.49 -1.74
N HIS A 267 -0.83 -24.58 -0.53
CA HIS A 267 0.54 -24.99 -0.29
C HIS A 267 0.71 -25.66 1.07
N ASN A 268 1.29 -26.86 1.06
CA ASN A 268 1.69 -27.62 2.24
C ASN A 268 3.10 -28.22 2.06
N GLU A 269 3.57 -29.02 3.02
CA GLU A 269 4.91 -29.61 2.99
C GLU A 269 5.14 -30.52 1.77
N GLU A 270 4.14 -31.29 1.37
CA GLU A 270 4.25 -32.20 0.21
C GLU A 270 4.43 -31.42 -1.09
N ASP A 271 3.83 -30.25 -1.21
CA ASP A 271 3.91 -29.41 -2.39
C ASP A 271 5.34 -28.84 -2.62
N ASN A 272 6.19 -28.79 -1.61
CA ASN A 272 7.58 -28.39 -1.75
C ASN A 272 8.41 -29.34 -2.64
N THR A 273 7.94 -30.58 -2.83
CA THR A 273 8.57 -31.55 -3.74
C THR A 273 8.02 -31.48 -5.16
N LEU A 274 7.01 -30.63 -5.41
CA LEU A 274 6.29 -30.57 -6.67
C LEU A 274 6.55 -29.25 -7.40
N THR A 275 6.60 -29.30 -8.71
CA THR A 275 6.52 -28.15 -9.60
C THR A 275 5.19 -28.18 -10.34
N GLN A 276 4.27 -27.28 -10.04
CA GLN A 276 2.93 -27.23 -10.65
C GLN A 276 2.17 -28.58 -10.61
N GLY A 277 2.27 -29.31 -9.49
CA GLY A 277 1.58 -30.61 -9.32
C GLY A 277 2.30 -31.80 -9.93
N VAL A 278 3.52 -31.62 -10.43
CA VAL A 278 4.38 -32.69 -10.95
C VAL A 278 5.59 -32.84 -10.05
N GLU A 279 5.93 -34.08 -9.66
CA GLU A 279 7.12 -34.34 -8.87
C GLU A 279 8.37 -33.77 -9.56
N ASN A 280 9.16 -33.02 -8.79
CA ASN A 280 10.40 -32.42 -9.27
C ASN A 280 11.59 -33.33 -8.86
N PRO A 281 12.15 -34.10 -9.78
CA PRO A 281 13.28 -35.01 -9.46
C PRO A 281 14.55 -34.27 -9.08
N ALA A 282 14.65 -32.97 -9.34
CA ALA A 282 15.78 -32.14 -8.94
C ALA A 282 15.66 -31.59 -7.51
N TYR A 283 14.54 -31.83 -6.82
CA TYR A 283 14.38 -31.41 -5.43
C TYR A 283 15.30 -32.20 -4.50
N ASP A 284 16.16 -31.53 -3.78
CA ASP A 284 17.17 -32.11 -2.90
C ASP A 284 16.79 -32.11 -1.41
N GLY A 285 15.57 -31.70 -1.07
CA GLY A 285 15.09 -31.55 0.30
C GLY A 285 15.60 -30.32 1.04
N LYS A 286 16.36 -29.45 0.37
CA LYS A 286 16.92 -28.20 0.93
C LYS A 286 16.33 -26.94 0.32
N GLY A 287 15.38 -27.09 -0.59
CA GLY A 287 14.77 -25.99 -1.32
C GLY A 287 15.57 -25.46 -2.50
N ASN A 288 16.75 -26.00 -2.77
CA ASN A 288 17.60 -25.57 -3.89
C ASN A 288 17.04 -26.08 -5.23
N ASN A 289 17.14 -25.25 -6.26
CA ASN A 289 16.82 -25.60 -7.66
C ASN A 289 15.37 -26.06 -7.89
N THR A 290 14.43 -25.71 -7.03
CA THR A 290 13.03 -26.08 -7.16
C THR A 290 12.12 -24.88 -7.02
N SER A 291 10.91 -24.98 -7.57
CA SER A 291 9.86 -23.99 -7.42
C SER A 291 8.51 -24.68 -7.30
N SER A 292 7.87 -24.54 -6.16
CA SER A 292 6.53 -25.04 -5.88
C SER A 292 5.43 -24.06 -6.28
N SER A 293 5.72 -22.99 -7.02
CA SER A 293 4.72 -22.00 -7.46
C SER A 293 3.64 -22.62 -8.35
N ILE A 294 2.41 -22.20 -8.15
CA ILE A 294 1.35 -22.32 -9.15
C ILE A 294 1.55 -21.21 -10.16
N ILE A 295 2.06 -21.51 -11.34
CA ILE A 295 2.34 -20.52 -12.38
C ILE A 295 1.17 -20.47 -13.34
N ILE A 296 0.52 -19.30 -13.45
CA ILE A 296 -0.64 -19.09 -14.32
C ILE A 296 -0.23 -18.25 -15.54
N TYR A 297 -0.45 -18.80 -16.74
CA TYR A 297 -0.14 -18.16 -18.01
C TYR A 297 -1.45 -17.76 -18.73
N GLY A 298 -1.98 -16.58 -18.42
CA GLY A 298 -3.18 -16.15 -19.11
C GLY A 298 -3.74 -14.82 -18.65
N GLY A 299 -4.76 -14.38 -19.38
CA GLY A 299 -5.52 -13.17 -19.14
C GLY A 299 -7.02 -13.40 -19.19
N ASN A 300 -7.79 -12.35 -18.91
CA ASN A 300 -9.25 -12.40 -18.86
C ASN A 300 -9.75 -13.51 -17.91
N PHE A 301 -9.22 -13.56 -16.69
CA PHE A 301 -9.71 -14.45 -15.64
C PHE A 301 -9.71 -13.75 -14.28
N VAL A 302 -10.50 -14.27 -13.35
CA VAL A 302 -10.59 -13.77 -11.98
C VAL A 302 -10.49 -14.93 -11.00
N ILE A 303 -9.71 -14.76 -9.93
CA ILE A 303 -9.75 -15.58 -8.73
C ILE A 303 -10.61 -14.83 -7.73
N LYS A 304 -11.74 -15.40 -7.31
CA LYS A 304 -12.74 -14.70 -6.53
C LYS A 304 -13.23 -15.53 -5.35
N GLY A 305 -13.30 -14.90 -4.18
CA GLY A 305 -13.96 -15.44 -2.99
C GLY A 305 -15.34 -14.85 -2.72
N ASP A 306 -15.91 -15.18 -1.57
CA ASP A 306 -17.16 -14.63 -1.03
C ASP A 306 -16.96 -13.39 -0.15
N GLY A 307 -15.74 -13.05 0.13
CA GLY A 307 -15.35 -11.94 0.99
C GLY A 307 -14.08 -12.25 1.77
N PRO A 308 -13.32 -11.22 2.17
CA PRO A 308 -12.07 -11.42 2.89
C PRO A 308 -12.27 -11.99 4.31
N ASP A 309 -13.47 -11.98 4.83
CA ASP A 309 -13.88 -12.57 6.10
C ASP A 309 -14.45 -13.99 5.96
N LYS A 310 -14.53 -14.54 4.74
CA LYS A 310 -15.23 -15.80 4.44
C LYS A 310 -14.39 -16.80 3.66
N THR A 311 -13.54 -16.35 2.75
CA THR A 311 -12.73 -17.22 1.91
C THR A 311 -11.26 -17.05 2.25
N PHE A 312 -10.61 -18.16 2.63
CA PHE A 312 -9.22 -18.17 3.06
C PHE A 312 -8.38 -19.09 2.16
N ILE A 313 -7.38 -18.54 1.51
CA ILE A 313 -6.38 -19.25 0.71
C ILE A 313 -5.11 -19.38 1.56
N LYS A 314 -4.73 -20.61 1.91
CA LYS A 314 -3.73 -20.86 2.94
C LYS A 314 -2.43 -21.43 2.38
N MET A 315 -1.34 -21.00 3.00
CA MET A 315 -0.01 -21.61 2.95
C MET A 315 0.27 -22.23 4.33
N ASP A 316 0.00 -23.51 4.50
CA ASP A 316 0.17 -24.19 5.80
C ASP A 316 1.63 -24.41 6.18
N THR A 317 2.53 -24.40 5.19
CA THR A 317 3.98 -24.46 5.38
C THR A 317 4.68 -23.42 4.50
N PRO A 318 5.92 -23.02 4.83
CA PRO A 318 6.66 -22.08 4.00
C PRO A 318 7.04 -22.69 2.65
N ASN A 319 7.04 -21.86 1.61
CA ASN A 319 7.73 -22.22 0.38
C ASN A 319 9.24 -22.28 0.62
N LEU A 320 9.85 -23.41 0.31
CA LEU A 320 11.29 -23.56 0.47
C LEU A 320 12.05 -22.65 -0.53
N PRO A 321 13.16 -22.03 -0.09
CA PRO A 321 13.94 -21.17 -0.95
C PRO A 321 14.62 -21.98 -2.06
N THR A 322 14.83 -21.36 -3.21
CA THR A 322 15.65 -21.96 -4.28
C THR A 322 17.14 -21.93 -3.95
N ASP A 323 17.54 -21.08 -3.02
CA ASP A 323 18.87 -20.99 -2.45
C ASP A 323 18.75 -20.52 -0.99
N THR A 324 19.15 -21.34 -0.03
CA THR A 324 19.05 -21.04 1.41
C THR A 324 19.94 -19.90 1.87
N GLU A 325 20.99 -19.58 1.12
CA GLU A 325 21.88 -18.45 1.39
C GLU A 325 21.31 -17.12 0.86
N VAL A 326 20.24 -17.17 0.07
CA VAL A 326 19.56 -15.99 -0.50
C VAL A 326 18.21 -15.83 0.16
N MET A 327 18.11 -14.93 1.13
CA MET A 327 16.96 -14.75 2.03
C MET A 327 15.63 -14.53 1.31
N TYR A 328 15.64 -13.96 0.11
CA TYR A 328 14.45 -13.64 -0.69
C TYR A 328 14.16 -14.65 -1.82
N SER A 329 14.88 -15.77 -1.88
CA SER A 329 14.80 -16.74 -2.98
C SER A 329 13.58 -17.69 -2.90
N SER A 330 12.84 -17.71 -1.81
CA SER A 330 11.61 -18.50 -1.73
C SER A 330 10.62 -18.08 -2.83
N PRO A 331 10.05 -19.02 -3.59
CA PRO A 331 9.11 -18.73 -4.65
C PRO A 331 7.77 -18.22 -4.08
N VAL A 332 7.01 -17.48 -4.87
CA VAL A 332 5.64 -17.13 -4.50
C VAL A 332 4.71 -18.31 -4.71
N MET A 333 3.64 -18.44 -3.91
CA MET A 333 2.67 -19.53 -4.06
C MET A 333 1.93 -19.45 -5.41
N ILE A 334 1.36 -18.30 -5.75
CA ILE A 334 0.67 -18.07 -7.04
C ILE A 334 1.46 -17.03 -7.83
N ASN A 335 1.95 -17.40 -9.00
CA ASN A 335 2.69 -16.53 -9.89
C ASN A 335 1.95 -16.37 -11.23
N ILE A 336 1.27 -15.26 -11.40
CA ILE A 336 0.54 -14.94 -12.63
C ILE A 336 1.49 -14.18 -13.55
N LYS A 337 1.88 -14.77 -14.67
CA LYS A 337 2.89 -14.15 -15.55
C LYS A 337 2.70 -14.48 -17.02
N HIS A 338 3.13 -13.57 -17.90
CA HIS A 338 3.23 -13.87 -19.32
C HIS A 338 4.37 -14.85 -19.58
N ASN A 339 4.14 -15.80 -20.48
CA ASN A 339 5.09 -16.86 -20.80
C ASN A 339 6.15 -16.48 -21.86
N ALA A 340 5.96 -15.39 -22.58
CA ALA A 340 6.94 -14.91 -23.56
C ALA A 340 7.94 -13.92 -22.93
N TRP A 341 9.08 -13.81 -23.53
CA TRP A 341 10.15 -12.89 -23.15
C TRP A 341 9.95 -11.49 -23.76
N LEU A 342 10.98 -10.66 -23.78
CA LEU A 342 10.96 -9.33 -24.37
C LEU A 342 10.72 -9.39 -25.88
N GLY A 343 9.97 -8.40 -26.40
CA GLY A 343 9.69 -8.28 -27.83
C GLY A 343 10.73 -7.48 -28.59
N ALA A 344 10.50 -7.30 -29.92
CA ALA A 344 11.36 -6.52 -30.79
C ALA A 344 11.45 -5.04 -30.37
N GLU A 345 12.62 -4.46 -30.55
CA GLU A 345 12.94 -3.06 -30.23
C GLU A 345 13.13 -2.22 -31.49
N TYR A 346 12.69 -0.98 -31.43
CA TYR A 346 12.75 0.00 -32.50
C TYR A 346 13.32 1.32 -31.97
N GLU A 347 14.23 1.93 -32.72
CA GLU A 347 14.90 3.16 -32.29
C GLU A 347 13.95 4.34 -32.17
N VAL A 348 14.09 5.10 -31.11
CA VAL A 348 13.50 6.43 -30.97
C VAL A 348 14.41 7.43 -31.68
N THR A 349 13.86 8.16 -32.64
CA THR A 349 14.62 9.00 -33.59
C THR A 349 14.48 10.49 -33.35
N GLY A 350 13.72 10.91 -32.35
CA GLY A 350 13.50 12.31 -32.02
C GLY A 350 13.30 12.51 -30.52
N ASN A 351 13.68 13.70 -30.05
CA ASN A 351 13.49 14.10 -28.67
C ASN A 351 12.01 14.26 -28.33
N ALA A 352 11.64 13.95 -27.08
CA ALA A 352 10.30 14.18 -26.55
C ALA A 352 10.40 14.64 -25.10
N GLY A 353 9.72 15.74 -24.78
CA GLY A 353 9.73 16.30 -23.44
C GLY A 353 8.85 15.53 -22.46
N LYS A 354 9.22 15.59 -21.21
CA LYS A 354 8.41 15.11 -20.08
C LYS A 354 7.02 15.78 -20.09
N GLY A 355 5.97 15.01 -19.87
CA GLY A 355 4.58 15.47 -19.93
C GLY A 355 3.96 15.48 -21.35
N THR A 356 4.74 15.21 -22.39
CA THR A 356 4.22 15.05 -23.76
C THR A 356 3.71 13.63 -24.01
N PHE A 357 3.02 13.41 -25.14
CA PHE A 357 2.35 12.13 -25.43
C PHE A 357 2.90 11.44 -26.69
N LYS A 358 3.97 11.95 -27.29
CA LYS A 358 4.40 11.54 -28.62
C LYS A 358 5.89 11.24 -28.68
N VAL A 359 6.22 10.20 -29.44
CA VAL A 359 7.62 9.86 -29.79
C VAL A 359 7.73 9.60 -31.27
N LYS A 360 8.89 9.88 -31.87
CA LYS A 360 9.26 9.47 -33.22
C LYS A 360 10.06 8.17 -33.15
N VAL A 361 9.65 7.19 -33.95
CA VAL A 361 10.20 5.82 -33.90
C VAL A 361 10.51 5.31 -35.28
N ALA A 362 11.71 4.83 -35.50
CA ALA A 362 12.05 4.08 -36.70
C ALA A 362 11.19 2.82 -36.80
N GLY A 363 10.45 2.68 -37.93
CA GLY A 363 9.58 1.51 -38.10
C GLY A 363 8.27 1.55 -37.29
N ALA A 364 7.70 2.73 -37.04
CA ALA A 364 6.42 2.93 -36.37
C ALA A 364 5.28 2.08 -36.96
N SER A 365 5.34 1.75 -38.26
CA SER A 365 4.38 0.88 -38.95
C SER A 365 4.34 -0.58 -38.44
N ASN A 366 5.31 -1.01 -37.63
CA ASN A 366 5.30 -2.32 -36.98
C ASN A 366 4.40 -2.38 -35.75
N PHE A 367 3.88 -1.24 -35.29
CA PHE A 367 2.98 -1.15 -34.15
C PHE A 367 1.53 -0.99 -34.58
N LYS A 368 0.61 -1.18 -33.64
CA LYS A 368 -0.84 -1.03 -33.86
C LYS A 368 -1.47 -0.15 -32.77
N VAL A 369 -2.50 0.59 -33.15
CA VAL A 369 -3.34 1.31 -32.17
C VAL A 369 -3.99 0.31 -31.22
N GLY A 370 -4.00 0.63 -29.95
CA GLY A 370 -4.47 -0.23 -28.85
C GLY A 370 -3.40 -1.15 -28.25
N GLU A 371 -2.25 -1.32 -28.90
CA GLU A 371 -1.14 -2.14 -28.41
C GLU A 371 -0.45 -1.45 -27.23
N TRP A 372 -0.04 -2.23 -26.23
CA TRP A 372 0.84 -1.78 -25.16
C TRP A 372 2.30 -2.02 -25.56
N VAL A 373 3.12 -1.04 -25.25
CA VAL A 373 4.55 -1.00 -25.58
C VAL A 373 5.36 -0.49 -24.39
N CYS A 374 6.65 -0.69 -24.42
CA CYS A 374 7.58 -0.11 -23.45
C CYS A 374 8.47 0.92 -24.14
N LEU A 375 8.38 2.18 -23.73
CA LEU A 375 9.37 3.20 -24.03
C LEU A 375 10.52 3.02 -23.06
N CYS A 376 11.66 2.54 -23.52
CA CYS A 376 12.74 2.12 -22.65
C CYS A 376 14.09 2.73 -23.03
N LEU A 377 14.90 2.95 -21.99
CA LEU A 377 16.30 3.36 -22.07
C LEU A 377 17.14 2.36 -21.29
N HIS A 378 18.19 1.85 -21.92
CA HIS A 378 19.26 1.08 -21.28
C HIS A 378 20.58 1.58 -21.85
N ASP A 379 21.28 2.43 -21.10
CA ASP A 379 22.48 3.10 -21.57
C ASP A 379 23.44 3.40 -20.41
N ASN A 380 24.68 2.90 -20.51
CA ASN A 380 25.71 3.07 -19.48
C ASN A 380 26.75 4.14 -19.80
N SER A 381 26.44 5.05 -20.73
CA SER A 381 27.32 6.19 -21.05
C SER A 381 27.59 7.01 -19.78
N PRO A 382 28.86 7.31 -19.45
CA PRO A 382 29.19 8.03 -18.23
C PRO A 382 28.55 9.41 -18.12
N GLU A 383 28.38 10.08 -19.27
CA GLU A 383 27.72 11.40 -19.34
C GLU A 383 26.24 11.32 -18.96
N LEU A 384 25.54 10.28 -19.42
CA LEU A 384 24.15 10.04 -19.04
C LEU A 384 24.02 9.70 -17.55
N VAL A 385 24.85 8.79 -17.05
CA VAL A 385 24.88 8.44 -15.62
C VAL A 385 25.11 9.69 -14.76
N LYS A 386 26.05 10.56 -15.17
CA LYS A 386 26.28 11.81 -14.48
C LYS A 386 25.06 12.76 -14.52
N GLN A 387 24.39 12.85 -15.66
CA GLN A 387 23.19 13.67 -15.84
C GLN A 387 22.04 13.19 -14.95
N GLU A 388 21.81 11.87 -14.89
CA GLU A 388 20.73 11.26 -14.10
C GLU A 388 20.92 11.40 -12.58
N LEU A 389 22.17 11.51 -12.12
CA LEU A 389 22.47 11.64 -10.70
C LEU A 389 22.48 13.09 -10.19
N LEU A 390 22.35 14.10 -11.07
CA LEU A 390 22.33 15.49 -10.64
C LEU A 390 21.25 15.76 -9.57
N PRO A 391 21.55 16.57 -8.53
CA PRO A 391 22.76 17.40 -8.35
C PRO A 391 23.95 16.65 -7.71
N TYR A 392 23.84 15.35 -7.47
CA TYR A 392 24.88 14.57 -6.81
C TYR A 392 25.87 13.96 -7.81
N ALA A 393 27.00 13.52 -7.27
CA ALA A 393 28.00 12.80 -8.03
C ALA A 393 27.84 11.27 -7.85
N TRP A 394 28.28 10.53 -8.85
CA TRP A 394 28.44 9.08 -8.75
C TRP A 394 29.41 8.71 -7.61
N GLU A 395 29.06 7.70 -6.83
CA GLU A 395 29.91 7.13 -5.79
C GLU A 395 30.34 5.70 -6.17
N SER A 396 31.53 5.27 -5.75
CA SER A 396 32.12 3.99 -6.14
C SER A 396 31.31 2.74 -5.74
N THR A 397 30.41 2.87 -4.83
CA THR A 397 29.46 1.81 -4.42
C THR A 397 28.31 1.62 -5.41
N MET A 398 27.95 2.62 -6.21
CA MET A 398 26.85 2.62 -7.16
C MET A 398 27.23 1.89 -8.46
N THR A 399 27.62 0.62 -8.35
CA THR A 399 28.19 -0.09 -9.51
C THR A 399 27.14 -0.47 -10.54
N ASN A 400 25.89 -0.74 -10.15
CA ASN A 400 24.86 -1.16 -11.11
C ASN A 400 24.54 -0.07 -12.13
N ILE A 401 24.33 1.18 -11.69
CA ILE A 401 24.00 2.27 -12.62
C ILE A 401 25.16 2.58 -13.58
N SER A 402 26.40 2.28 -13.21
CA SER A 402 27.56 2.49 -14.08
C SER A 402 27.87 1.29 -15.00
N THR A 403 27.48 0.08 -14.63
CA THR A 403 27.75 -1.15 -15.42
C THR A 403 26.53 -1.58 -16.24
N GLU A 404 25.35 -1.63 -15.65
CA GLU A 404 24.09 -1.96 -16.32
C GLU A 404 23.48 -0.76 -17.02
N GLY A 405 23.87 0.46 -16.60
CA GLY A 405 23.43 1.70 -17.18
C GLY A 405 22.20 2.31 -16.49
N VAL A 406 21.82 3.47 -17.00
CA VAL A 406 20.55 4.12 -16.72
C VAL A 406 19.44 3.29 -17.33
N GLN A 407 18.45 2.92 -16.52
CA GLN A 407 17.32 2.10 -16.94
C GLN A 407 16.03 2.90 -16.77
N VAL A 408 15.25 2.98 -17.84
CA VAL A 408 13.87 3.51 -17.85
C VAL A 408 12.99 2.47 -18.51
N GLU A 409 11.85 2.16 -17.90
CA GLU A 409 10.81 1.29 -18.47
C GLU A 409 9.44 1.95 -18.26
N ASP A 410 9.00 2.71 -19.28
CA ASP A 410 7.72 3.41 -19.26
C ASP A 410 6.73 2.70 -20.21
N TYR A 411 5.72 2.03 -19.65
CA TYR A 411 4.73 1.27 -20.42
C TYR A 411 3.59 2.17 -20.85
N HIS A 412 3.25 2.13 -22.15
CA HIS A 412 2.25 3.00 -22.76
C HIS A 412 1.28 2.24 -23.65
N GLN A 413 0.04 2.73 -23.74
CA GLN A 413 -0.92 2.28 -24.73
C GLN A 413 -0.91 3.23 -25.95
N ILE A 414 -0.76 2.67 -27.15
CA ILE A 414 -0.77 3.44 -28.39
C ILE A 414 -2.20 3.84 -28.74
N VAL A 415 -2.44 5.13 -28.95
CA VAL A 415 -3.76 5.66 -29.37
C VAL A 415 -3.77 6.19 -30.80
N ASN A 416 -2.60 6.55 -31.36
CA ASN A 416 -2.50 6.98 -32.75
C ASN A 416 -1.11 6.70 -33.32
N ILE A 417 -1.04 6.48 -34.63
CA ILE A 417 0.20 6.34 -35.41
C ILE A 417 0.08 7.17 -36.67
N SER A 418 1.01 8.10 -36.91
CA SER A 418 1.04 8.98 -38.07
C SER A 418 2.46 9.11 -38.61
N GLY A 419 2.75 8.44 -39.75
CA GLY A 419 4.11 8.38 -40.26
C GLY A 419 5.08 7.68 -39.32
N ASP A 420 6.09 8.38 -38.84
CA ASP A 420 7.06 7.93 -37.85
C ASP A 420 6.69 8.29 -36.39
N GLU A 421 5.58 9.02 -36.20
CA GLU A 421 5.15 9.50 -34.90
C GLU A 421 4.10 8.55 -34.29
N ILE A 422 4.36 8.11 -33.04
CA ILE A 422 3.44 7.33 -32.21
C ILE A 422 2.93 8.21 -31.08
N THR A 423 1.61 8.22 -30.87
CA THR A 423 0.95 8.91 -29.78
C THR A 423 0.47 7.93 -28.74
N PHE A 424 0.83 8.16 -27.47
CA PHE A 424 0.41 7.37 -26.32
C PHE A 424 -0.84 7.92 -25.65
N LYS A 425 -1.53 7.08 -24.90
CA LYS A 425 -2.65 7.46 -24.03
C LYS A 425 -2.17 8.27 -22.83
N GLU A 426 -1.02 7.92 -22.28
CA GLU A 426 -0.42 8.46 -21.07
C GLU A 426 0.71 9.44 -21.39
N PRO A 427 0.96 10.45 -20.56
CA PRO A 427 2.12 11.32 -20.72
C PRO A 427 3.43 10.58 -20.47
N ILE A 428 4.46 10.94 -21.19
CA ILE A 428 5.84 10.49 -20.96
C ILE A 428 6.34 11.08 -19.64
N MET A 429 6.89 10.26 -18.77
CA MET A 429 7.30 10.70 -17.44
C MET A 429 8.82 10.93 -17.29
N HIS A 430 9.58 10.75 -18.35
CA HIS A 430 11.01 11.01 -18.41
C HIS A 430 11.36 11.80 -19.67
N GLU A 431 12.35 12.68 -19.58
CA GLU A 431 12.87 13.39 -20.76
C GLU A 431 13.49 12.38 -21.74
N VAL A 432 13.05 12.39 -22.99
CA VAL A 432 13.58 11.52 -24.05
C VAL A 432 14.53 12.32 -24.93
N ASP A 433 15.82 12.05 -24.81
CA ASP A 433 16.86 12.61 -25.66
C ASP A 433 17.39 11.51 -26.58
N ALA A 434 17.11 11.64 -27.87
CA ALA A 434 17.41 10.63 -28.88
C ALA A 434 18.91 10.37 -29.11
N GLN A 435 19.80 11.19 -28.50
CA GLN A 435 21.23 10.89 -28.50
C GLN A 435 21.58 9.63 -27.71
N TRP A 436 20.73 9.27 -26.72
CA TRP A 436 20.91 8.07 -25.90
C TRP A 436 20.16 6.87 -26.51
N ASN A 437 20.42 5.69 -26.00
CA ASN A 437 19.90 4.43 -26.56
C ASN A 437 18.42 4.17 -26.26
N TRP A 438 17.53 5.17 -26.51
CA TRP A 438 16.08 5.01 -26.37
C TRP A 438 15.50 4.07 -27.42
N LYS A 439 14.62 3.16 -26.98
CA LYS A 439 13.89 2.23 -27.82
C LYS A 439 12.40 2.24 -27.50
N LEU A 440 11.59 1.96 -28.50
CA LEU A 440 10.22 1.51 -28.32
C LEU A 440 10.17 0.01 -28.50
N ARG A 441 9.88 -0.72 -27.44
CA ARG A 441 9.92 -2.17 -27.38
C ARG A 441 8.53 -2.78 -27.42
N LYS A 442 8.33 -3.82 -28.22
CA LYS A 442 7.16 -4.67 -28.13
C LYS A 442 7.04 -5.27 -26.76
N TYR A 443 5.84 -5.23 -26.18
CA TYR A 443 5.59 -5.70 -24.85
C TYR A 443 4.61 -6.88 -24.87
N SER A 444 5.02 -7.99 -24.27
CA SER A 444 4.19 -9.18 -24.14
C SER A 444 3.48 -9.16 -22.81
N TYR A 445 2.16 -9.15 -22.79
CA TYR A 445 1.34 -8.99 -21.61
C TYR A 445 0.06 -9.82 -21.65
N TYR A 446 -0.52 -10.03 -20.48
CA TYR A 446 -1.92 -10.42 -20.34
C TYR A 446 -2.71 -9.25 -19.75
N GLU A 447 -4.02 -9.26 -19.94
CA GLU A 447 -4.88 -8.20 -19.41
C GLU A 447 -6.13 -8.74 -18.72
N ASN A 448 -6.80 -7.87 -17.94
CA ASN A 448 -8.02 -8.19 -17.20
C ASN A 448 -7.85 -9.41 -16.27
N VAL A 449 -6.77 -9.42 -15.50
CA VAL A 449 -6.53 -10.40 -14.44
C VAL A 449 -7.00 -9.82 -13.12
N GLY A 450 -7.92 -10.51 -12.45
CA GLY A 450 -8.48 -10.08 -11.18
C GLY A 450 -8.22 -11.06 -10.04
N VAL A 451 -7.99 -10.52 -8.84
CA VAL A 451 -8.02 -11.27 -7.57
C VAL A 451 -8.85 -10.47 -6.57
N GLU A 452 -9.91 -11.06 -6.04
CA GLU A 452 -10.84 -10.31 -5.22
C GLU A 452 -11.61 -11.14 -4.18
N ASP A 453 -12.01 -10.46 -3.09
CA ASP A 453 -12.94 -10.99 -2.09
C ASP A 453 -12.43 -12.23 -1.34
N LEU A 454 -11.17 -12.23 -0.91
CA LEU A 454 -10.55 -13.34 -0.18
C LEU A 454 -9.43 -12.89 0.75
N THR A 455 -8.98 -13.79 1.63
CA THR A 455 -7.79 -13.59 2.48
C THR A 455 -6.73 -14.64 2.15
N PHE A 456 -5.50 -14.20 1.96
CA PHE A 456 -4.33 -15.06 1.96
C PHE A 456 -3.79 -15.20 3.38
N VAL A 457 -3.56 -16.44 3.81
CA VAL A 457 -3.06 -16.75 5.17
C VAL A 457 -1.75 -17.50 5.07
N GLY A 458 -0.74 -16.98 5.73
CA GLY A 458 0.55 -17.64 5.96
C GLY A 458 0.79 -17.89 7.45
N HIS A 459 2.05 -18.15 7.81
CA HIS A 459 2.49 -18.37 9.20
C HIS A 459 3.82 -17.66 9.44
N ALA A 460 3.92 -16.37 9.07
CA ALA A 460 5.09 -15.55 9.37
C ALA A 460 5.39 -15.59 10.88
N VAL A 461 6.67 -15.62 11.22
CA VAL A 461 7.13 -15.77 12.60
C VAL A 461 6.78 -14.54 13.44
N ASP A 462 6.53 -14.75 14.74
CA ASP A 462 6.16 -13.67 15.66
C ASP A 462 7.37 -12.85 16.16
N ASP A 463 8.58 -13.41 16.04
CA ASP A 463 9.85 -12.79 16.40
C ASP A 463 10.64 -12.27 15.18
N PHE A 464 9.95 -11.77 14.15
CA PHE A 464 10.56 -11.29 12.91
C PHE A 464 11.82 -10.45 13.14
N GLN A 465 12.86 -10.76 12.36
CA GLN A 465 14.08 -9.96 12.31
C GLN A 465 14.53 -9.81 10.86
N HIS A 466 14.60 -8.57 10.41
CA HIS A 466 15.00 -8.24 9.03
C HIS A 466 16.36 -8.86 8.66
N HIS A 467 16.40 -9.60 7.58
CA HIS A 467 17.57 -10.29 7.03
C HIS A 467 18.23 -11.32 7.98
N ARG A 468 17.51 -11.84 8.99
CA ARG A 468 18.02 -12.97 9.78
C ARG A 468 18.09 -14.25 8.96
N SER A 469 17.04 -14.53 8.21
CA SER A 469 16.94 -15.76 7.39
C SER A 469 15.87 -15.64 6.32
N TRP A 470 15.84 -16.60 5.39
CA TRP A 470 14.77 -16.71 4.39
C TRP A 470 13.38 -16.97 5.02
N ILE A 471 13.33 -17.49 6.25
CA ILE A 471 12.08 -17.70 7.00
C ILE A 471 11.45 -16.36 7.33
N ASP A 472 12.25 -15.39 7.75
CA ASP A 472 11.79 -14.03 8.04
C ASP A 472 11.37 -13.31 6.76
N ASP A 473 12.24 -13.31 5.74
CA ASP A 473 12.10 -12.41 4.60
C ASP A 473 11.19 -12.97 3.49
N GLY A 474 11.11 -14.28 3.33
CA GLY A 474 10.52 -14.82 2.11
C GLY A 474 9.65 -16.08 2.23
N ALA A 475 9.49 -16.67 3.40
CA ALA A 475 8.84 -17.98 3.57
C ALA A 475 7.38 -18.01 3.08
N TYR A 476 6.63 -16.94 3.33
CA TYR A 476 5.21 -16.84 3.02
C TYR A 476 4.94 -15.68 2.08
N LYS A 477 5.05 -15.94 0.76
CA LYS A 477 4.73 -15.02 -0.33
C LYS A 477 3.54 -15.54 -1.14
N PRO A 478 2.32 -15.05 -0.90
CA PRO A 478 1.12 -15.61 -1.51
C PRO A 478 1.03 -15.41 -3.02
N ILE A 479 1.28 -14.20 -3.53
CA ILE A 479 0.94 -13.87 -4.92
C ILE A 479 1.87 -12.85 -5.56
N ALA A 480 2.15 -13.05 -6.85
CA ALA A 480 2.79 -12.05 -7.71
C ALA A 480 2.13 -11.98 -9.07
N PHE A 481 2.17 -10.79 -9.66
CA PHE A 481 1.70 -10.47 -11.00
C PHE A 481 2.86 -9.98 -11.84
N MET A 482 3.07 -10.55 -13.02
CA MET A 482 4.15 -10.15 -13.91
C MET A 482 3.66 -9.96 -15.35
N ARG A 483 3.92 -8.79 -15.90
CA ARG A 483 3.50 -8.42 -17.26
C ARG A 483 2.00 -8.59 -17.48
N VAL A 484 1.24 -7.97 -16.58
CA VAL A 484 -0.21 -7.80 -16.73
C VAL A 484 -0.56 -6.32 -16.87
N VAL A 485 -1.56 -6.02 -17.67
CA VAL A 485 -2.07 -4.66 -17.86
C VAL A 485 -3.55 -4.59 -17.49
N ASN A 486 -4.05 -3.42 -17.13
CA ASN A 486 -5.48 -3.25 -16.79
C ASN A 486 -5.99 -4.39 -15.90
N SER A 487 -5.29 -4.65 -14.81
CA SER A 487 -5.54 -5.78 -13.91
C SER A 487 -5.72 -5.29 -12.48
N TRP A 488 -6.23 -6.14 -11.58
CA TRP A 488 -6.55 -5.67 -10.24
C TRP A 488 -6.42 -6.73 -9.15
N MET A 489 -6.21 -6.24 -7.93
CA MET A 489 -6.36 -6.96 -6.67
C MET A 489 -7.16 -6.06 -5.72
N ARG A 490 -8.33 -6.50 -5.26
CA ARG A 490 -9.20 -5.67 -4.43
C ARG A 490 -9.99 -6.46 -3.40
N ARG A 491 -10.23 -5.84 -2.24
CA ARG A 491 -10.91 -6.50 -1.12
C ARG A 491 -10.24 -7.85 -0.81
N VAL A 492 -8.91 -7.78 -0.68
CA VAL A 492 -8.05 -8.91 -0.37
C VAL A 492 -7.32 -8.60 0.93
N ASN A 493 -7.35 -9.52 1.87
CA ASN A 493 -6.54 -9.41 3.07
C ASN A 493 -5.34 -10.34 3.00
N PHE A 494 -4.29 -9.97 3.73
CA PHE A 494 -3.12 -10.79 3.97
C PHE A 494 -2.93 -10.94 5.46
N GLU A 495 -2.78 -12.18 5.92
CA GLU A 495 -2.62 -12.49 7.34
C GLU A 495 -1.37 -13.34 7.54
N ASN A 496 -0.48 -12.91 8.42
CA ASN A 496 0.76 -13.61 8.76
C ASN A 496 1.63 -13.95 7.53
N VAL A 497 1.91 -12.96 6.66
CA VAL A 497 2.70 -13.14 5.43
C VAL A 497 4.06 -12.47 5.53
N SER A 498 5.09 -13.06 4.91
CA SER A 498 6.41 -12.44 4.81
C SER A 498 6.41 -11.27 3.82
N GLU A 499 5.81 -11.46 2.65
CA GLU A 499 5.52 -10.41 1.65
C GLU A 499 4.07 -10.53 1.21
N ALA A 500 3.34 -9.41 1.11
CA ALA A 500 1.94 -9.48 0.70
C ALA A 500 1.80 -9.74 -0.80
N ALA A 501 2.25 -8.82 -1.66
CA ALA A 501 2.16 -8.98 -3.11
C ALA A 501 3.23 -8.19 -3.87
N SER A 502 3.60 -8.71 -5.04
CA SER A 502 4.49 -8.04 -6.00
C SER A 502 3.81 -7.86 -7.36
N ILE A 503 3.89 -6.64 -7.91
CA ILE A 503 3.40 -6.26 -9.24
C ILE A 503 4.63 -5.93 -10.09
N ILE A 504 4.96 -6.81 -11.06
CA ILE A 504 6.26 -6.82 -11.72
C ILE A 504 6.10 -6.53 -13.20
N SER A 505 6.88 -5.58 -13.75
CA SER A 505 6.91 -5.23 -15.18
C SER A 505 5.51 -5.13 -15.79
N SER A 506 4.58 -4.53 -15.06
CA SER A 506 3.15 -4.43 -15.36
C SER A 506 2.74 -2.98 -15.60
N ALA A 507 1.54 -2.76 -16.12
CA ALA A 507 1.04 -1.42 -16.34
C ALA A 507 -0.42 -1.26 -15.89
N ASN A 508 -0.75 -0.10 -15.35
CA ASN A 508 -2.13 0.26 -15.02
C ASN A 508 -2.85 -0.82 -14.18
N PHE A 509 -2.15 -1.30 -13.15
CA PHE A 509 -2.68 -2.22 -12.15
C PHE A 509 -3.27 -1.44 -10.97
N SER A 510 -4.37 -1.91 -10.41
CA SER A 510 -4.95 -1.34 -9.18
C SER A 510 -4.97 -2.38 -8.06
N ALA A 511 -4.34 -2.06 -6.92
CA ALA A 511 -4.43 -2.80 -5.66
C ALA A 511 -5.11 -1.92 -4.61
N TYR A 512 -6.32 -2.30 -4.13
CA TYR A 512 -7.05 -1.43 -3.20
C TYR A 512 -8.04 -2.17 -2.29
N LYS A 513 -8.41 -1.51 -1.17
CA LYS A 513 -9.22 -2.11 -0.09
C LYS A 513 -8.56 -3.38 0.44
N ILE A 514 -7.35 -3.24 0.96
CA ILE A 514 -6.51 -4.35 1.41
C ILE A 514 -6.12 -4.11 2.86
N ASN A 515 -6.17 -5.18 3.67
CA ASN A 515 -5.60 -5.16 5.01
C ASN A 515 -4.46 -6.18 5.08
N ILE A 516 -3.38 -5.80 5.75
CA ILE A 516 -2.25 -6.67 6.08
C ILE A 516 -2.21 -6.75 7.61
N THR A 517 -2.33 -7.95 8.16
CA THR A 517 -2.54 -8.18 9.60
C THR A 517 -1.72 -9.36 10.10
N GLY A 518 -1.75 -9.56 11.41
CA GLY A 518 -1.03 -10.63 12.09
C GLY A 518 0.43 -10.28 12.33
N ASN A 519 1.32 -11.25 12.25
CA ASN A 519 2.73 -11.05 12.53
C ASN A 519 3.42 -10.19 11.47
N ARG A 520 4.31 -9.30 11.94
CA ARG A 520 5.18 -8.49 11.08
C ARG A 520 5.97 -9.39 10.14
N GLY A 521 6.06 -9.01 8.86
CA GLY A 521 6.92 -9.64 7.88
C GLY A 521 7.82 -8.61 7.18
N HIS A 522 8.40 -9.01 6.06
CA HIS A 522 9.42 -8.26 5.35
C HIS A 522 8.85 -7.11 4.50
N ALA A 523 7.78 -7.35 3.74
CA ALA A 523 7.27 -6.32 2.82
C ALA A 523 5.76 -6.36 2.63
N ALA A 524 5.17 -5.18 2.45
CA ALA A 524 3.78 -5.00 2.05
C ALA A 524 3.60 -5.22 0.52
N ILE A 525 3.00 -4.28 -0.20
CA ILE A 525 2.76 -4.38 -1.65
C ILE A 525 3.80 -3.57 -2.39
N ARG A 526 4.47 -4.20 -3.37
CA ARG A 526 5.55 -3.57 -4.12
C ARG A 526 5.27 -3.53 -5.63
N SER A 527 5.40 -2.33 -6.23
CA SER A 527 5.47 -2.13 -7.68
C SER A 527 6.93 -2.26 -8.12
N GLN A 528 7.25 -3.23 -8.99
CA GLN A 528 8.63 -3.54 -9.40
C GLN A 528 8.79 -3.40 -10.91
N GLY A 529 9.52 -2.37 -11.38
CA GLY A 529 9.71 -2.12 -12.81
C GLY A 529 8.39 -2.01 -13.57
N SER A 530 7.37 -1.44 -12.95
CA SER A 530 6.01 -1.31 -13.49
C SER A 530 5.65 0.16 -13.69
N SER A 531 4.68 0.43 -14.56
CA SER A 531 4.24 1.80 -14.82
C SER A 531 2.81 2.03 -14.33
N ARG A 532 2.58 3.18 -13.68
CA ARG A 532 1.24 3.67 -13.31
C ARG A 532 0.41 2.67 -12.51
N VAL A 533 1.06 2.02 -11.56
CA VAL A 533 0.40 1.17 -10.57
C VAL A 533 -0.28 2.07 -9.52
N PHE A 534 -1.53 1.78 -9.21
CA PHE A 534 -2.27 2.40 -8.10
C PHE A 534 -2.34 1.43 -6.92
N ILE A 535 -1.82 1.84 -5.77
CA ILE A 535 -1.93 1.14 -4.49
C ILE A 535 -2.70 2.07 -3.56
N GLY A 536 -3.94 1.73 -3.22
CA GLY A 536 -4.81 2.66 -2.51
C GLY A 536 -5.69 2.04 -1.44
N ALA A 537 -6.00 2.79 -0.39
CA ALA A 537 -6.82 2.33 0.73
C ALA A 537 -6.31 0.98 1.28
N VAL A 538 -5.00 0.91 1.56
CA VAL A 538 -4.34 -0.24 2.19
C VAL A 538 -4.07 0.09 3.65
N ARG A 539 -4.34 -0.86 4.54
CA ARG A 539 -4.03 -0.77 5.97
C ARG A 539 -3.06 -1.90 6.34
N ASP A 540 -1.86 -1.51 6.67
CA ASP A 540 -0.85 -2.41 7.23
C ASP A 540 -0.84 -2.24 8.75
N CYS A 541 -1.42 -3.21 9.45
CA CYS A 541 -1.60 -3.23 10.90
C CYS A 541 -0.92 -4.47 11.50
N THR A 542 0.20 -4.90 10.93
CA THR A 542 0.95 -6.04 11.46
C THR A 542 1.65 -5.68 12.78
N ASP A 543 1.80 -6.68 13.63
CA ASP A 543 2.39 -6.56 14.95
C ASP A 543 3.70 -7.33 15.02
N GLY A 544 4.69 -6.82 15.73
CA GLY A 544 5.96 -7.53 15.86
C GLY A 544 7.03 -6.76 16.62
N PRO A 545 8.25 -7.28 16.68
CA PRO A 545 9.37 -6.59 17.26
C PRO A 545 9.70 -5.31 16.50
N LEU A 546 10.07 -4.25 17.19
CA LEU A 546 10.73 -3.11 16.58
C LEU A 546 12.06 -3.54 15.97
N ALA A 547 12.40 -2.98 14.81
CA ALA A 547 13.62 -3.35 14.10
C ALA A 547 14.91 -3.09 14.92
N ASP A 548 14.88 -2.12 15.83
CA ASP A 548 16.06 -1.72 16.62
C ASP A 548 15.96 -2.04 18.11
N GLU A 549 14.77 -2.30 18.62
CA GLU A 549 14.51 -2.66 20.01
C GLU A 549 14.15 -4.14 20.15
N TYR A 550 14.75 -4.97 19.34
CA TYR A 550 14.57 -6.42 19.41
C TYR A 550 15.02 -6.96 20.80
N PRO A 551 14.24 -7.82 21.45
CA PRO A 551 13.01 -8.49 21.01
C PRO A 551 11.71 -7.82 21.49
N THR A 552 11.65 -6.51 21.65
CA THR A 552 10.46 -5.81 22.14
C THR A 552 9.32 -5.89 21.12
N PHE A 553 8.30 -6.68 21.42
CA PHE A 553 7.09 -6.80 20.61
C PHE A 553 6.19 -5.58 20.82
N GLN A 554 5.67 -5.03 19.71
CA GLN A 554 4.71 -3.93 19.72
C GLN A 554 3.58 -4.17 18.73
N SER A 555 2.43 -3.56 19.02
CA SER A 555 1.31 -3.52 18.09
C SER A 555 1.51 -2.41 17.06
N ASN A 556 0.99 -2.64 15.85
CA ASN A 556 0.99 -1.67 14.75
C ASN A 556 2.39 -1.19 14.35
N THR A 557 3.36 -2.08 14.34
CA THR A 557 4.70 -1.78 13.82
C THR A 557 4.71 -1.68 12.30
N GLY A 558 3.78 -2.37 11.63
CA GLY A 558 3.70 -2.53 10.18
C GLY A 558 4.71 -3.53 9.63
N GLN A 559 4.61 -3.89 8.38
CA GLN A 559 5.65 -4.60 7.64
C GLN A 559 6.94 -3.78 7.66
N TYR A 560 8.11 -4.45 7.66
CA TYR A 560 9.40 -3.74 7.70
C TYR A 560 9.56 -2.74 6.55
N HIS A 561 9.15 -3.15 5.35
CA HIS A 561 9.01 -2.31 4.18
C HIS A 561 7.51 -2.09 3.87
N ALA A 562 7.04 -0.88 4.02
CA ALA A 562 5.67 -0.51 3.67
C ALA A 562 5.43 -0.61 2.15
N CYS A 563 4.22 -0.28 1.69
CA CYS A 563 3.92 -0.20 0.26
C CYS A 563 4.91 0.71 -0.47
N GLY A 564 5.40 0.27 -1.64
CA GLY A 564 6.46 1.00 -2.31
C GLY A 564 6.78 0.57 -3.73
N VAL A 565 7.95 1.01 -4.18
CA VAL A 565 8.45 0.80 -5.54
C VAL A 565 9.85 0.20 -5.54
N SER A 566 10.19 -0.50 -6.62
CA SER A 566 11.56 -0.97 -6.88
C SER A 566 11.82 -1.08 -8.37
N LYS A 567 13.08 -1.29 -8.74
CA LYS A 567 13.51 -1.39 -10.15
C LYS A 567 13.07 -0.13 -10.93
N PRO A 568 13.10 -0.05 -12.23
CA PRO A 568 12.71 1.16 -12.95
C PRO A 568 11.17 1.38 -12.98
N SER A 569 10.51 1.34 -11.82
CA SER A 569 9.09 1.70 -11.71
C SER A 569 8.87 3.18 -11.99
N MET A 570 7.75 3.51 -12.67
CA MET A 570 7.38 4.88 -13.02
C MET A 570 5.89 5.16 -12.85
N GLY A 571 5.54 6.35 -12.38
CA GLY A 571 4.15 6.81 -12.27
C GLY A 571 3.31 6.06 -11.25
N ALA A 572 3.93 5.37 -10.31
CA ALA A 572 3.22 4.70 -9.23
C ALA A 572 2.55 5.72 -8.29
N VAL A 573 1.33 5.41 -7.87
CA VAL A 573 0.56 6.20 -6.90
C VAL A 573 0.27 5.34 -5.69
N ILE A 574 0.78 5.75 -4.53
CA ILE A 574 0.49 5.17 -3.22
C ILE A 574 -0.43 6.16 -2.51
N TRP A 575 -1.74 5.83 -2.47
CA TRP A 575 -2.81 6.74 -2.09
C TRP A 575 -3.56 6.25 -0.86
N LYS A 576 -3.66 7.10 0.18
CA LYS A 576 -4.36 6.78 1.44
C LYS A 576 -3.99 5.40 2.00
N VAL A 577 -2.71 5.12 2.00
CA VAL A 577 -2.15 3.92 2.64
C VAL A 577 -1.79 4.27 4.07
N THR A 578 -2.18 3.41 5.00
CA THR A 578 -1.75 3.47 6.39
C THR A 578 -0.78 2.32 6.64
N TRP A 579 0.39 2.65 7.18
CA TRP A 579 1.39 1.68 7.62
C TRP A 579 1.81 1.95 9.06
N GLY A 580 2.53 1.02 9.65
CA GLY A 580 2.90 1.08 11.06
C GLY A 580 3.94 2.16 11.41
N ASP A 581 4.08 2.42 12.69
CA ASP A 581 4.93 3.50 13.22
C ASP A 581 6.43 3.26 13.00
N ASP A 582 6.87 1.98 12.86
CA ASP A 582 8.26 1.60 12.61
C ASP A 582 8.55 1.27 11.15
N ALA A 583 7.86 1.94 10.24
CA ALA A 583 8.01 1.76 8.81
C ALA A 583 8.19 3.10 8.08
N CYS A 584 8.37 3.04 6.78
CA CYS A 584 8.34 4.15 5.84
C CYS A 584 7.90 3.60 4.49
N PHE A 585 7.35 4.44 3.59
CA PHE A 585 7.16 4.02 2.20
C PHE A 585 8.47 3.40 1.69
N GLU A 586 8.38 2.36 0.89
CA GLU A 586 9.58 1.75 0.37
C GLU A 586 9.99 2.32 -0.99
N SER A 587 11.26 2.62 -1.15
CA SER A 587 11.90 2.78 -2.44
C SER A 587 13.12 1.85 -2.48
N HIS A 588 12.88 0.65 -3.03
CA HIS A 588 13.84 -0.45 -2.97
C HIS A 588 14.74 -0.46 -4.18
N ALA A 589 15.62 0.54 -4.38
CA ALA A 589 16.56 0.51 -5.52
C ALA A 589 15.97 -0.31 -6.72
N THR A 590 16.48 -0.63 -7.77
CA THR A 590 17.36 0.06 -8.67
C THR A 590 16.58 1.02 -9.55
N GLN A 591 16.78 2.28 -9.40
CA GLN A 591 16.31 3.32 -10.31
C GLN A 591 14.79 3.55 -10.45
N PRO A 592 13.93 3.36 -9.41
CA PRO A 592 12.56 3.84 -9.50
C PRO A 592 12.52 5.37 -9.66
N ARG A 593 11.49 5.88 -10.34
CA ARG A 593 11.27 7.31 -10.63
C ARG A 593 9.79 7.65 -10.55
N ALA A 594 9.49 8.95 -10.49
CA ALA A 594 8.14 9.45 -10.66
C ALA A 594 7.11 8.69 -9.79
N THR A 595 7.29 8.73 -8.48
CA THR A 595 6.40 8.08 -7.51
C THR A 595 5.66 9.13 -6.71
N LEU A 596 4.36 8.94 -6.53
CA LEU A 596 3.51 9.78 -5.68
C LEU A 596 3.11 9.04 -4.41
N ILE A 597 3.49 9.59 -3.26
CA ILE A 597 2.99 9.23 -1.93
C ILE A 597 1.93 10.26 -1.56
N ASP A 598 0.67 9.89 -1.60
CA ASP A 598 -0.46 10.83 -1.56
C ASP A 598 -1.39 10.57 -0.39
N ASN A 599 -1.45 11.52 0.53
CA ASN A 599 -2.37 11.48 1.68
C ASN A 599 -2.27 10.17 2.49
N CYS A 600 -1.02 9.72 2.71
CA CYS A 600 -0.70 8.51 3.45
C CYS A 600 -0.47 8.82 4.93
N THR A 601 -0.56 7.79 5.76
CA THR A 601 -0.38 7.88 7.22
C THR A 601 0.53 6.78 7.72
N GLY A 602 1.51 7.11 8.56
CA GLY A 602 2.36 6.12 9.21
C GLY A 602 3.73 6.65 9.59
N GLY A 603 4.61 5.78 10.00
CA GLY A 603 5.99 6.14 10.32
C GLY A 603 6.73 6.74 9.13
N PHE A 604 7.65 7.64 9.41
CA PHE A 604 8.55 8.22 8.42
C PHE A 604 9.99 8.03 8.90
N VAL A 605 10.34 6.76 9.09
CA VAL A 605 11.59 6.33 9.71
C VAL A 605 12.68 6.23 8.64
N GLN A 606 13.75 6.96 8.81
CA GLN A 606 14.91 6.91 7.91
C GLN A 606 15.50 5.49 7.88
N SER A 607 16.10 5.07 6.77
CA SER A 607 16.75 3.76 6.61
C SER A 607 15.80 2.55 6.50
N ARG A 608 14.52 2.78 6.16
CA ARG A 608 13.60 1.69 5.78
C ARG A 608 13.57 1.43 4.26
N GLN A 609 14.46 2.07 3.51
CA GLN A 609 14.62 1.84 2.07
C GLN A 609 15.46 0.58 1.84
N GLY A 610 15.04 -0.24 0.88
CA GLY A 610 15.72 -1.50 0.56
C GLY A 610 16.79 -1.40 -0.53
N GLY A 611 17.40 -2.51 -0.84
CA GLY A 611 18.42 -2.69 -1.87
C GLY A 611 19.86 -2.68 -1.36
N ASP A 612 20.73 -3.35 -2.08
CA ASP A 612 22.16 -3.41 -1.79
C ASP A 612 22.89 -2.11 -2.16
N ALA A 613 24.07 -1.92 -1.58
CA ALA A 613 24.89 -0.75 -1.82
C ALA A 613 25.24 -0.51 -3.30
N ASN A 614 25.37 -1.56 -4.09
CA ASN A 614 25.63 -1.47 -5.53
C ASN A 614 24.38 -1.08 -6.35
N GLN A 615 23.20 -1.19 -5.78
CA GLN A 615 21.91 -0.93 -6.43
C GLN A 615 21.41 0.50 -6.23
N VAL A 616 21.97 1.26 -5.27
CA VAL A 616 21.56 2.66 -5.06
C VAL A 616 21.87 3.51 -6.30
N PRO A 617 21.13 4.61 -6.55
CA PRO A 617 20.15 5.27 -5.65
C PRO A 617 18.87 4.46 -5.40
N ASN A 618 18.29 4.67 -4.21
CA ASN A 618 17.01 4.07 -3.85
C ASN A 618 15.87 4.63 -4.70
N HIS A 619 15.91 5.94 -5.01
CA HIS A 619 14.98 6.60 -5.91
C HIS A 619 15.69 7.68 -6.71
N LEU A 620 15.43 7.75 -7.99
CA LEU A 620 15.87 8.82 -8.87
C LEU A 620 14.83 9.98 -8.87
N ASN A 621 14.72 10.72 -9.95
CA ASN A 621 13.93 11.95 -10.01
C ASN A 621 12.43 11.76 -9.76
N ASP A 622 11.79 12.86 -9.36
CA ASP A 622 10.33 13.05 -9.33
C ASP A 622 9.58 12.19 -8.28
N LEU A 623 10.22 11.91 -7.14
CA LEU A 623 9.49 11.51 -5.95
C LEU A 623 8.67 12.69 -5.45
N THR A 624 7.36 12.51 -5.31
CA THR A 624 6.44 13.50 -4.77
C THR A 624 5.75 12.96 -3.52
N ILE A 625 5.81 13.70 -2.43
CA ILE A 625 5.14 13.41 -1.17
C ILE A 625 4.13 14.51 -0.93
N TRP A 626 2.84 14.15 -0.89
CA TRP A 626 1.73 15.07 -0.76
C TRP A 626 0.87 14.73 0.44
N ASN A 627 0.70 15.70 1.37
CA ASN A 627 -0.11 15.53 2.58
C ASN A 627 0.18 14.23 3.35
N MET A 628 1.45 13.88 3.52
CA MET A 628 1.86 12.76 4.36
C MET A 628 1.66 13.11 5.84
N PHE A 629 0.84 12.33 6.54
CA PHE A 629 0.73 12.40 8.00
C PHE A 629 1.71 11.44 8.65
N SER A 630 2.77 11.96 9.24
CA SER A 630 3.76 11.16 9.96
C SER A 630 3.33 10.88 11.39
N THR A 631 3.27 9.60 11.77
CA THR A 631 2.98 9.16 13.15
C THR A 631 4.25 9.03 13.98
N ASN A 632 5.40 8.83 13.36
CA ASN A 632 6.69 8.69 14.02
C ASN A 632 7.84 9.05 13.06
N THR A 633 8.70 9.96 13.47
CA THR A 633 9.93 10.35 12.75
C THR A 633 11.19 10.00 13.51
N LYS A 634 11.06 9.36 14.66
CA LYS A 634 12.19 8.96 15.49
C LYS A 634 12.98 7.87 14.79
N LEU A 635 14.27 7.98 14.87
CA LEU A 635 15.17 7.04 14.25
C LEU A 635 15.55 5.92 15.16
N ASN A 636 15.59 4.79 14.59
CA ASN A 636 16.02 3.56 15.18
C ASN A 636 17.42 3.22 14.65
N GLY A 637 18.19 2.51 15.46
CA GLY A 637 19.60 2.22 15.46
C GLY A 637 20.43 2.17 14.18
N ASN A 638 19.85 1.75 13.04
CA ASN A 638 20.61 1.67 11.78
C ASN A 638 20.68 2.99 11.00
N GLY A 639 19.91 3.98 11.39
CA GLY A 639 19.83 5.26 10.72
C GLY A 639 19.79 6.40 11.72
N THR A 640 20.90 6.69 12.36
CA THR A 640 20.95 7.91 13.17
C THR A 640 20.76 9.12 12.30
N LEU A 641 19.79 9.99 12.64
CA LEU A 641 19.75 11.34 12.10
C LEU A 641 21.12 11.97 12.19
N PRO A 642 21.50 12.82 11.25
CA PRO A 642 22.64 13.69 11.43
C PRO A 642 22.56 14.40 12.79
N ALA A 643 23.72 14.78 13.33
CA ALA A 643 23.79 15.41 14.64
C ALA A 643 22.94 16.69 14.79
N ASN A 644 22.57 17.33 13.67
CA ASN A 644 21.68 18.50 13.61
C ASN A 644 20.18 18.15 13.70
N GLY A 645 19.81 16.86 13.71
CA GLY A 645 18.42 16.40 13.77
C GLY A 645 17.61 16.55 12.47
N GLU A 646 18.27 16.81 11.33
CA GLU A 646 17.62 16.94 10.03
C GLU A 646 17.52 15.59 9.32
N PHE A 647 16.41 15.37 8.58
CA PHE A 647 16.22 14.20 7.75
C PHE A 647 17.04 14.32 6.46
N ASP A 648 17.91 13.35 6.21
CA ASP A 648 18.93 13.36 5.16
C ASP A 648 18.51 12.46 3.99
N TRP A 649 18.21 13.04 2.84
CA TRP A 649 17.79 12.32 1.64
C TRP A 649 18.95 11.71 0.85
N TRP A 650 20.15 12.29 0.98
CA TRP A 650 21.35 11.80 0.29
C TRP A 650 22.55 11.83 1.24
N ARG A 651 22.74 10.76 1.97
CA ARG A 651 23.84 10.68 2.91
C ARG A 651 25.13 10.28 2.23
N THR A 652 26.01 11.25 1.96
CA THR A 652 27.33 11.03 1.35
C THR A 652 28.16 10.06 2.19
N GLY A 653 28.81 9.08 1.53
CA GLY A 653 29.63 8.08 2.19
C GLY A 653 28.84 6.98 2.93
N TRP A 654 27.54 7.08 3.03
CA TRP A 654 26.68 6.02 3.53
C TRP A 654 26.17 5.17 2.37
N LYS A 655 26.22 3.88 2.48
CA LYS A 655 26.01 2.97 1.36
C LYS A 655 24.54 2.69 0.99
N TYR A 656 23.58 3.08 1.80
CA TYR A 656 22.17 2.70 1.54
C TYR A 656 21.33 3.97 1.42
N TRP A 657 20.98 4.79 1.84
CA TRP A 657 20.06 5.89 1.77
C TRP A 657 20.47 6.97 0.75
N LYS A 658 19.96 6.85 -0.46
CA LYS A 658 20.26 7.75 -1.60
C LYS A 658 18.98 7.97 -2.41
N ILE A 659 18.32 9.08 -2.16
CA ILE A 659 17.14 9.53 -2.89
C ILE A 659 17.44 10.91 -3.46
N LEU A 660 17.20 11.10 -4.78
CA LEU A 660 17.33 12.41 -5.41
C LEU A 660 16.30 13.39 -4.86
N PRO A 661 16.53 14.70 -4.94
CA PRO A 661 15.72 15.72 -4.28
C PRO A 661 14.21 15.57 -4.53
N PRO A 662 13.41 15.19 -3.53
CA PRO A 662 11.97 15.02 -3.67
C PRO A 662 11.22 16.35 -3.64
N VAL A 663 9.98 16.33 -4.14
CA VAL A 663 8.97 17.35 -3.92
C VAL A 663 8.15 16.97 -2.70
N ILE A 664 8.09 17.81 -1.69
CA ILE A 664 7.38 17.59 -0.45
C ILE A 664 6.38 18.73 -0.24
N VAL A 665 5.11 18.42 -0.13
CA VAL A 665 4.04 19.40 0.05
C VAL A 665 3.08 18.94 1.12
N GLY A 666 2.87 19.75 2.15
CA GLY A 666 1.91 19.46 3.21
C GLY A 666 2.32 18.29 4.12
N PHE A 667 3.61 18.00 4.29
CA PHE A 667 4.07 17.02 5.28
C PHE A 667 3.72 17.50 6.69
N HIS A 668 3.09 16.66 7.50
CA HIS A 668 2.61 17.04 8.82
C HIS A 668 2.52 15.86 9.78
N GLY A 669 2.02 16.08 11.01
CA GLY A 669 2.00 15.09 12.08
C GLY A 669 3.24 15.21 12.96
N ASP A 670 3.94 14.10 13.22
CA ASP A 670 5.20 14.12 13.98
C ASP A 670 6.24 14.95 13.21
N PRO A 671 6.83 15.99 13.83
CA PRO A 671 7.59 16.99 13.08
C PRO A 671 8.90 16.43 12.53
N VAL A 672 9.23 16.82 11.31
CA VAL A 672 10.51 16.56 10.66
C VAL A 672 11.10 17.84 10.08
N LYS A 673 12.40 17.95 10.13
CA LYS A 673 13.15 18.98 9.43
C LYS A 673 13.96 18.33 8.33
N PHE A 674 13.73 18.73 7.09
CA PHE A 674 14.47 18.24 5.93
C PHE A 674 15.74 19.09 5.68
N VAL A 675 16.81 18.45 5.20
CA VAL A 675 17.97 19.16 4.68
C VAL A 675 17.55 19.88 3.40
N GLN A 676 17.49 21.21 3.44
CA GLN A 676 16.87 22.03 2.37
C GLN A 676 17.59 21.92 1.03
N GLU A 677 18.90 21.72 1.03
CA GLU A 677 19.70 21.52 -0.19
C GLU A 677 19.44 20.17 -0.87
N GLN A 678 18.75 19.27 -0.17
CA GLN A 678 18.42 17.91 -0.64
C GLN A 678 16.96 17.75 -1.02
N VAL A 679 16.16 18.80 -1.02
CA VAL A 679 14.76 18.78 -1.47
C VAL A 679 14.60 19.68 -2.69
N LYS A 680 13.77 19.28 -3.64
CA LYS A 680 13.42 20.10 -4.80
C LYS A 680 12.39 21.16 -4.42
N LEU A 681 11.50 20.83 -3.51
CA LEU A 681 10.51 21.71 -2.92
C LEU A 681 10.12 21.17 -1.53
N ASP A 682 10.04 22.06 -0.54
CA ASP A 682 9.45 21.82 0.79
C ASP A 682 8.43 22.91 1.06
N GLU A 683 7.15 22.61 0.83
CA GLU A 683 6.04 23.56 0.94
C GLU A 683 5.09 23.16 2.07
N SER A 684 4.77 24.08 2.96
CA SER A 684 3.81 23.88 4.07
C SER A 684 4.17 22.71 5.00
N ASN A 685 5.45 22.56 5.33
CA ASN A 685 5.90 21.57 6.30
C ASN A 685 5.32 21.90 7.69
N GLY A 686 4.65 20.91 8.29
CA GLY A 686 3.91 21.01 9.54
C GLY A 686 2.41 21.24 9.38
N MET A 687 1.90 21.45 8.15
CA MET A 687 0.47 21.75 7.90
C MET A 687 0.02 21.09 6.59
N PRO A 688 -1.11 20.38 6.56
CA PRO A 688 -1.66 19.87 5.32
C PRO A 688 -2.18 20.99 4.43
N VAL A 689 -2.30 20.71 3.14
CA VAL A 689 -2.70 21.67 2.11
C VAL A 689 -3.97 21.21 1.36
N GLU A 690 -4.58 22.14 0.61
CA GLU A 690 -5.52 21.82 -0.45
C GLU A 690 -4.85 21.89 -1.83
N PRO A 691 -5.18 20.95 -2.75
CA PRO A 691 -6.12 19.85 -2.59
C PRO A 691 -5.59 18.79 -1.60
N GLN A 692 -6.49 18.15 -0.87
CA GLN A 692 -6.15 17.11 0.11
C GLN A 692 -5.38 15.94 -0.53
N SER A 693 -5.75 15.55 -1.75
CA SER A 693 -5.08 14.52 -2.54
C SER A 693 -4.69 15.08 -3.90
N LEU A 694 -3.42 14.98 -4.24
CA LEU A 694 -2.91 15.38 -5.56
C LEU A 694 -3.49 14.50 -6.66
N TYR A 695 -3.52 13.19 -6.46
CA TYR A 695 -4.07 12.22 -7.42
C TYR A 695 -5.53 12.49 -7.74
N GLU A 696 -6.37 12.71 -6.72
CA GLU A 696 -7.80 13.03 -6.91
C GLU A 696 -7.99 14.33 -7.66
N ALA A 697 -7.23 15.38 -7.31
CA ALA A 697 -7.33 16.69 -7.97
C ALA A 697 -6.89 16.63 -9.44
N GLN A 698 -5.83 15.87 -9.74
CA GLN A 698 -5.39 15.64 -11.12
C GLN A 698 -6.40 14.82 -11.91
N LEU A 699 -7.03 13.78 -11.31
CA LEU A 699 -8.14 13.05 -11.94
C LEU A 699 -9.33 13.95 -12.22
N GLU A 700 -9.74 14.78 -11.25
CA GLU A 700 -10.83 15.73 -11.42
C GLU A 700 -10.54 16.72 -12.55
N ARG A 701 -9.33 17.24 -12.62
CA ARG A 701 -8.90 18.13 -13.71
C ARG A 701 -8.97 17.44 -15.07
N ARG A 702 -8.53 16.18 -15.18
CA ARG A 702 -8.52 15.42 -16.43
C ARG A 702 -9.91 14.96 -16.86
N LEU A 703 -10.76 14.53 -15.93
CA LEU A 703 -12.05 13.86 -16.19
C LEU A 703 -13.27 14.79 -15.97
N GLY A 704 -13.07 15.97 -15.39
CA GLY A 704 -14.14 16.90 -14.98
C GLY A 704 -14.77 16.55 -13.63
N SER A 705 -14.46 15.41 -13.04
CA SER A 705 -14.89 15.03 -11.68
C SER A 705 -14.04 13.89 -11.15
N VAL A 706 -13.91 13.79 -9.84
CA VAL A 706 -13.32 12.60 -9.20
C VAL A 706 -14.23 11.39 -9.45
N PRO A 707 -13.71 10.26 -9.94
CA PRO A 707 -14.49 9.05 -10.19
C PRO A 707 -15.26 8.56 -8.95
N VAL A 708 -16.50 8.09 -9.16
CA VAL A 708 -17.37 7.63 -8.07
C VAL A 708 -16.73 6.52 -7.24
N TRP A 709 -16.05 5.58 -7.91
CA TRP A 709 -15.39 4.47 -7.24
C TRP A 709 -14.29 4.92 -6.26
N LEU A 710 -13.54 5.95 -6.62
CA LEU A 710 -12.48 6.49 -5.77
C LEU A 710 -13.06 7.24 -4.57
N LYS A 711 -14.18 7.98 -4.78
CA LYS A 711 -14.92 8.60 -3.67
C LYS A 711 -15.46 7.57 -2.68
N ALA A 712 -15.86 6.40 -3.16
CA ALA A 712 -16.36 5.30 -2.32
C ALA A 712 -15.26 4.58 -1.51
N LEU A 713 -13.97 4.90 -1.75
CA LEU A 713 -12.85 4.39 -0.96
C LEU A 713 -12.51 5.29 0.26
N LYS A 714 -13.15 6.45 0.40
CA LYS A 714 -12.90 7.42 1.47
C LYS A 714 -13.43 6.97 2.81
#